data_26cc455a42c59f0ff41513373cf928fd
#
_entry.id   26cc455a42c59f0ff41513373cf928fd
#
_cell.length_a   1.000
_cell.length_b   1.000
_cell.length_c   1.000
_cell.angle_alpha   90.00
_cell.angle_beta   90.00
_cell.angle_gamma   90.00
#
_symmetry.space_group_name_H-M   'P 1'
#
loop_
_entity.id
_entity.type
_entity.pdbx_description
1 polymer ?
#
loop_
_entity_poly.entity_id
_entity_poly.type
_entity_poly.pdbx_seq_one_letter_code
_entity_poly.pdbx_strand_id
1 'polypeptide(L)'
;MSPSLVIAASLAYLALLFGVAAWGDRRAAMGRSVVGNAWAYALSMAVYCTAWTYFGSVGRAATTGVWFLPIYLGPTLAMVLAWMVLRKMIRIARRGRITSIADFVAARYGKSPLLAGLVTLITVVGIVPYIALQLKAIATGYALMTATPAAPGAWWQDGTFYAALLLAGFTMMFGTRHLDGTERHEGLVAAIAFESIVKLLAFLAVGVFVTWGLFGGPADLFARVMARPDLARLLTLGDSSAFAWGQWFALTLLSMLSVIFLPRQFQVMVVENVDERHLKRAAWAFPAYLWLINLFVLPIAFGGLLHFGSAANADAFVLSLPLSQGALWLALAVFIGGLSAATGMVIVEAIAVSTMVCNDLVMPVLLKRARFRSRHGGDLTRLLLGIRRAAILGILLLGYVYFHLAGEAYALVSIGLISFAAVAQFAPAALGGMYWKGGTQRGALAGLLAGFGLWAYTLMLPSIAKSGWFPDAFLHHGPWGLTLLKPEALFGLQGMDGLTHSLFWSLLANVAAYVGVSLWREPSAREASQAALFVDVGLDAPGATDAAGSPAFWRGQAAVADLLPLAVRFLGEAKAQALFADWARRTRVAGIEHIRADPAFVQFVETQLAGAIGSASARVVVAASVQEEALDLADVVRILDEATQLRAANQQLQSLDRLKDDFMSSVTHELRTPLTSIRALAEMMADDPGMPSEQRQQFNAIIVAETERLSRLVNQVLDLAKIESGHADWQHEDLDLAALVRRAAAAMAEALREQGTTLTLDLAEPVPPLRADADRLTQVLLNLLGNAAKFVPRPGGAIHVTLRHDTSGITLQVQDNGPGVPAAQRARIFDKFHQAEAGGRRPAGTGLGLPISRQIVEHHGGHIVLRPDTGQGACFEVQLPWVLPAPNKDSTGDKR
;
A
#
# COMPACT_ATOMS: atom_id res chain seq x y z
N MET A 1 18.74 -37.68 23.69
CA MET A 1 17.34 -37.94 24.20
C MET A 1 16.78 -39.18 23.55
N SER A 2 15.74 -39.82 24.12
CA SER A 2 15.11 -40.97 23.45
C SER A 2 14.40 -40.50 22.17
N PRO A 3 14.54 -41.26 21.06
CA PRO A 3 13.86 -40.94 19.80
C PRO A 3 12.34 -40.76 19.95
N SER A 4 11.71 -41.61 20.80
CA SER A 4 10.28 -41.56 21.07
C SER A 4 9.81 -40.22 21.70
N LEU A 5 10.61 -39.65 22.61
CA LEU A 5 10.30 -38.35 23.23
C LEU A 5 10.40 -37.20 22.23
N VAL A 6 11.43 -37.19 21.38
CA VAL A 6 11.63 -36.16 20.36
C VAL A 6 10.49 -36.20 19.33
N ILE A 7 10.13 -37.42 18.88
CA ILE A 7 8.99 -37.61 17.97
C ILE A 7 7.68 -37.19 18.62
N ALA A 8 7.42 -37.62 19.87
CA ALA A 8 6.19 -37.24 20.59
C ALA A 8 6.08 -35.73 20.79
N ALA A 9 7.17 -35.04 21.16
CA ALA A 9 7.20 -33.58 21.28
C ALA A 9 6.95 -32.88 19.93
N SER A 10 7.52 -33.40 18.84
CA SER A 10 7.29 -32.87 17.49
C SER A 10 5.83 -33.00 17.05
N LEU A 11 5.24 -34.20 17.27
CA LEU A 11 3.83 -34.46 16.95
C LEU A 11 2.88 -33.62 17.81
N ALA A 12 3.19 -33.47 19.12
CA ALA A 12 2.43 -32.62 20.02
C ALA A 12 2.46 -31.13 19.56
N TYR A 13 3.63 -30.65 19.15
CA TYR A 13 3.77 -29.30 18.59
C TYR A 13 2.96 -29.13 17.31
N LEU A 14 3.02 -30.07 16.35
CA LEU A 14 2.21 -30.02 15.14
C LEU A 14 0.70 -30.09 15.44
N ALA A 15 0.28 -30.89 16.42
CA ALA A 15 -1.11 -30.95 16.86
C ALA A 15 -1.56 -29.61 17.49
N LEU A 16 -0.70 -28.96 18.27
CA LEU A 16 -0.96 -27.63 18.82
C LEU A 16 -1.12 -26.59 17.71
N LEU A 17 -0.23 -26.62 16.70
CA LEU A 17 -0.31 -25.74 15.56
C LEU A 17 -1.61 -25.92 14.77
N PHE A 18 -2.05 -27.19 14.61
CA PHE A 18 -3.34 -27.52 14.05
C PHE A 18 -4.49 -26.94 14.88
N GLY A 19 -4.41 -27.04 16.21
CA GLY A 19 -5.38 -26.45 17.13
C GLY A 19 -5.49 -24.94 16.97
N VAL A 20 -4.37 -24.23 16.87
CA VAL A 20 -4.32 -22.77 16.64
C VAL A 20 -4.95 -22.38 15.31
N ALA A 21 -4.65 -23.10 14.23
CA ALA A 21 -5.24 -22.84 12.94
C ALA A 21 -6.75 -23.11 12.93
N ALA A 22 -7.20 -24.24 13.47
CA ALA A 22 -8.64 -24.55 13.60
C ALA A 22 -9.38 -23.52 14.47
N TRP A 23 -8.74 -22.99 15.50
CA TRP A 23 -9.27 -21.91 16.34
C TRP A 23 -9.41 -20.61 15.52
N GLY A 24 -8.40 -20.25 14.71
CA GLY A 24 -8.44 -19.09 13.83
C GLY A 24 -9.60 -19.16 12.84
N ASP A 25 -9.76 -20.31 12.15
CA ASP A 25 -10.86 -20.54 11.19
C ASP A 25 -12.25 -20.46 11.87
N ARG A 26 -12.40 -21.06 13.08
CA ARG A 26 -13.66 -20.97 13.85
C ARG A 26 -13.98 -19.52 14.25
N ARG A 27 -12.98 -18.76 14.66
CA ARG A 27 -13.17 -17.32 14.99
C ARG A 27 -13.61 -16.51 13.81
N ALA A 28 -13.00 -16.75 12.65
CA ALA A 28 -13.39 -16.13 11.39
C ALA A 28 -14.85 -16.44 11.00
N ALA A 29 -15.26 -17.71 11.13
CA ALA A 29 -16.63 -18.12 10.89
C ALA A 29 -17.66 -17.43 11.82
N MET A 30 -17.23 -16.98 13.02
CA MET A 30 -18.02 -16.17 13.95
C MET A 30 -17.93 -14.66 13.70
N GLY A 31 -17.33 -14.21 12.60
CA GLY A 31 -17.15 -12.79 12.25
C GLY A 31 -16.05 -12.08 13.06
N ARG A 32 -15.22 -12.81 13.83
CA ARG A 32 -14.10 -12.26 14.62
C ARG A 32 -12.77 -12.60 13.98
N SER A 33 -12.41 -11.89 12.92
CA SER A 33 -11.17 -12.10 12.16
C SER A 33 -9.92 -11.91 13.02
N VAL A 34 -8.99 -12.88 12.95
CA VAL A 34 -7.65 -12.78 13.56
C VAL A 34 -6.73 -11.96 12.64
N VAL A 35 -6.89 -12.12 11.33
CA VAL A 35 -6.11 -11.41 10.29
C VAL A 35 -6.46 -9.92 10.23
N GLY A 36 -7.62 -9.52 10.73
CA GLY A 36 -8.03 -8.12 10.91
C GLY A 36 -7.13 -7.33 11.87
N ASN A 37 -6.17 -7.98 12.55
CA ASN A 37 -5.22 -7.35 13.45
C ASN A 37 -3.87 -7.10 12.76
N ALA A 38 -3.43 -5.83 12.78
CA ALA A 38 -2.15 -5.41 12.19
C ALA A 38 -0.91 -6.11 12.81
N TRP A 39 -0.98 -6.58 14.06
CA TRP A 39 0.08 -7.35 14.70
C TRP A 39 0.16 -8.79 14.16
N ALA A 40 -1.00 -9.45 13.96
CA ALA A 40 -1.05 -10.78 13.36
C ALA A 40 -0.45 -10.74 11.94
N TYR A 41 -0.79 -9.70 11.16
CA TYR A 41 -0.21 -9.46 9.84
C TYR A 41 1.31 -9.22 9.89
N ALA A 42 1.81 -8.40 10.82
CA ALA A 42 3.25 -8.16 10.96
C ALA A 42 4.03 -9.42 11.38
N LEU A 43 3.47 -10.22 12.31
CA LEU A 43 4.06 -11.48 12.74
C LEU A 43 4.02 -12.55 11.65
N SER A 44 2.98 -12.59 10.82
CA SER A 44 2.91 -13.54 9.71
C SER A 44 3.99 -13.28 8.65
N MET A 45 4.41 -12.03 8.44
CA MET A 45 5.55 -11.72 7.56
C MET A 45 6.85 -12.38 8.01
N ALA A 46 6.97 -12.70 9.31
CA ALA A 46 8.14 -13.39 9.86
C ALA A 46 8.27 -14.86 9.42
N VAL A 47 7.38 -15.36 8.54
CA VAL A 47 7.60 -16.59 7.74
C VAL A 47 8.87 -16.48 6.88
N TYR A 48 9.40 -15.29 6.67
CA TYR A 48 10.72 -15.04 6.10
C TYR A 48 11.84 -15.73 6.89
N CYS A 49 11.75 -15.74 8.23
CA CYS A 49 12.70 -16.39 9.14
C CYS A 49 12.40 -17.89 9.19
N THR A 50 13.09 -18.65 8.38
CA THR A 50 13.00 -20.11 8.24
C THR A 50 14.13 -20.83 9.00
N ALA A 51 14.29 -22.15 8.83
CA ALA A 51 15.44 -22.87 9.36
C ALA A 51 16.77 -22.27 8.88
N TRP A 52 16.79 -21.62 7.72
CA TRP A 52 17.95 -20.88 7.23
C TRP A 52 18.34 -19.74 8.19
N THR A 53 17.37 -18.94 8.66
CA THR A 53 17.61 -17.90 9.68
C THR A 53 17.99 -18.52 11.02
N TYR A 54 17.34 -19.63 11.39
CA TYR A 54 17.45 -20.21 12.72
C TYR A 54 18.81 -20.92 12.94
N PHE A 55 19.29 -21.67 11.95
CA PHE A 55 20.53 -22.44 11.99
C PHE A 55 21.60 -21.81 11.08
N GLY A 56 21.27 -21.55 9.82
CA GLY A 56 22.23 -21.10 8.82
C GLY A 56 22.82 -19.70 9.09
N SER A 57 22.10 -18.80 9.78
CA SER A 57 22.66 -17.50 10.14
C SER A 57 23.83 -17.64 11.12
N VAL A 58 23.75 -18.58 12.08
CA VAL A 58 24.82 -18.88 13.03
C VAL A 58 26.01 -19.50 12.30
N GLY A 59 25.75 -20.46 11.40
CA GLY A 59 26.80 -21.04 10.56
C GLY A 59 27.49 -20.01 9.68
N ARG A 60 26.73 -19.10 9.07
CA ARG A 60 27.27 -17.99 8.27
C ARG A 60 28.09 -17.03 9.12
N ALA A 61 27.58 -16.64 10.29
CA ALA A 61 28.31 -15.75 11.21
C ALA A 61 29.61 -16.41 11.73
N ALA A 62 29.61 -17.71 11.97
CA ALA A 62 30.81 -18.43 12.37
C ALA A 62 31.91 -18.50 11.27
N THR A 63 31.50 -18.49 9.98
CA THR A 63 32.44 -18.55 8.85
C THR A 63 32.82 -17.18 8.30
N THR A 64 31.90 -16.24 8.26
CA THR A 64 32.10 -14.93 7.60
C THR A 64 31.87 -13.74 8.54
N GLY A 65 31.63 -13.98 9.84
CA GLY A 65 31.44 -12.92 10.84
C GLY A 65 30.24 -12.01 10.51
N VAL A 66 30.44 -10.71 10.56
CA VAL A 66 29.42 -9.67 10.33
C VAL A 66 28.83 -9.66 8.91
N TRP A 67 29.42 -10.40 7.98
CA TRP A 67 28.94 -10.51 6.59
C TRP A 67 27.61 -11.29 6.43
N PHE A 68 27.00 -11.78 7.50
CA PHE A 68 25.63 -12.29 7.48
C PHE A 68 24.58 -11.15 7.48
N LEU A 69 24.92 -9.94 7.96
CA LEU A 69 24.01 -8.82 8.15
C LEU A 69 23.26 -8.34 6.88
N PRO A 70 23.88 -8.30 5.68
CA PRO A 70 23.21 -7.86 4.45
C PRO A 70 21.88 -8.57 4.17
N ILE A 71 21.77 -9.82 4.59
CA ILE A 71 20.59 -10.67 4.40
C ILE A 71 19.37 -10.17 5.18
N TYR A 72 19.58 -9.43 6.27
CA TYR A 72 18.53 -8.82 7.08
C TYR A 72 18.38 -7.32 6.81
N LEU A 73 19.45 -6.70 6.33
CA LEU A 73 19.42 -5.30 5.88
C LEU A 73 18.51 -5.15 4.65
N GLY A 74 18.57 -6.08 3.68
CA GLY A 74 17.73 -6.04 2.48
C GLY A 74 16.23 -6.00 2.77
N PRO A 75 15.65 -6.94 3.54
CA PRO A 75 14.25 -6.89 3.96
C PRO A 75 13.88 -5.64 4.75
N THR A 76 14.81 -5.13 5.58
CA THR A 76 14.61 -3.87 6.31
C THR A 76 14.46 -2.71 5.32
N LEU A 77 15.34 -2.60 4.31
CA LEU A 77 15.24 -1.60 3.24
C LEU A 77 13.99 -1.78 2.38
N ALA A 78 13.57 -3.02 2.09
CA ALA A 78 12.31 -3.29 1.40
C ALA A 78 11.11 -2.73 2.17
N MET A 79 11.13 -2.77 3.51
CA MET A 79 10.07 -2.19 4.34
C MET A 79 10.10 -0.66 4.36
N VAL A 80 11.25 -0.02 4.22
CA VAL A 80 11.33 1.44 4.00
C VAL A 80 10.62 1.82 2.69
N LEU A 81 10.79 1.01 1.64
CA LEU A 81 10.13 1.19 0.34
C LEU A 81 8.70 0.61 0.28
N ALA A 82 8.20 0.00 1.36
CA ALA A 82 6.91 -0.70 1.38
C ALA A 82 5.74 0.21 0.97
N TRP A 83 5.81 1.51 1.29
CA TRP A 83 4.78 2.46 0.93
C TRP A 83 4.67 2.69 -0.58
N MET A 84 5.79 2.65 -1.28
CA MET A 84 5.83 2.77 -2.74
C MET A 84 5.52 1.43 -3.43
N VAL A 85 6.25 0.37 -3.07
CA VAL A 85 6.22 -0.90 -3.79
C VAL A 85 5.09 -1.81 -3.26
N LEU A 86 5.13 -2.17 -1.99
CA LEU A 86 4.23 -3.18 -1.43
C LEU A 86 2.77 -2.71 -1.38
N ARG A 87 2.53 -1.45 -1.01
CA ARG A 87 1.18 -0.86 -1.04
C ARG A 87 0.58 -0.92 -2.44
N LYS A 88 1.36 -0.59 -3.47
CA LYS A 88 0.92 -0.64 -4.85
C LYS A 88 0.63 -2.08 -5.29
N MET A 89 1.49 -3.03 -4.92
CA MET A 89 1.25 -4.47 -5.18
C MET A 89 -0.05 -4.95 -4.54
N ILE A 90 -0.31 -4.59 -3.28
CA ILE A 90 -1.55 -4.95 -2.56
C ILE A 90 -2.79 -4.38 -3.27
N ARG A 91 -2.75 -3.13 -3.71
CA ARG A 91 -3.87 -2.51 -4.44
C ARG A 91 -4.14 -3.19 -5.77
N ILE A 92 -3.08 -3.46 -6.55
CA ILE A 92 -3.19 -4.19 -7.82
C ILE A 92 -3.76 -5.59 -7.58
N ALA A 93 -3.21 -6.33 -6.61
CA ALA A 93 -3.64 -7.70 -6.32
C ALA A 93 -5.10 -7.77 -5.87
N ARG A 94 -5.56 -6.85 -5.04
CA ARG A 94 -6.97 -6.77 -4.62
C ARG A 94 -7.91 -6.48 -5.78
N ARG A 95 -7.56 -5.50 -6.62
CA ARG A 95 -8.39 -5.11 -7.76
C ARG A 95 -8.50 -6.22 -8.80
N GLY A 96 -7.38 -6.91 -9.07
CA GLY A 96 -7.31 -8.00 -10.05
C GLY A 96 -7.66 -9.38 -9.49
N ARG A 97 -7.92 -9.52 -8.19
CA ARG A 97 -8.03 -10.81 -7.48
C ARG A 97 -6.86 -11.75 -7.78
N ILE A 98 -5.65 -11.18 -7.76
CA ILE A 98 -4.41 -11.90 -8.06
C ILE A 98 -4.08 -12.87 -6.93
N THR A 99 -3.76 -14.10 -7.28
CA THR A 99 -3.56 -15.20 -6.33
C THR A 99 -2.11 -15.62 -6.15
N SER A 100 -1.20 -15.16 -7.02
CA SER A 100 0.22 -15.55 -6.98
C SER A 100 1.11 -14.52 -7.65
N ILE A 101 2.44 -14.65 -7.46
CA ILE A 101 3.42 -13.82 -8.17
C ILE A 101 3.41 -14.09 -9.69
N ALA A 102 3.17 -15.34 -10.11
CA ALA A 102 3.05 -15.67 -11.53
C ALA A 102 1.83 -15.01 -12.15
N ASP A 103 0.71 -15.04 -11.44
CA ASP A 103 -0.52 -14.36 -11.83
C ASP A 103 -0.34 -12.83 -11.87
N PHE A 104 0.42 -12.26 -10.90
CA PHE A 104 0.74 -10.84 -10.86
C PHE A 104 1.52 -10.39 -12.11
N VAL A 105 2.58 -11.10 -12.45
CA VAL A 105 3.38 -10.79 -13.65
C VAL A 105 2.55 -11.00 -14.92
N ALA A 106 1.86 -12.13 -15.03
CA ALA A 106 1.05 -12.43 -16.22
C ALA A 106 -0.10 -11.45 -16.44
N ALA A 107 -0.79 -11.05 -15.37
CA ALA A 107 -1.90 -10.10 -15.43
C ALA A 107 -1.48 -8.75 -16.02
N ARG A 108 -0.27 -8.27 -15.70
CA ARG A 108 0.27 -7.02 -16.24
C ARG A 108 0.47 -7.06 -17.76
N TYR A 109 0.92 -8.20 -18.31
CA TYR A 109 1.29 -8.37 -19.71
C TYR A 109 0.19 -9.09 -20.51
N GLY A 110 -1.03 -8.57 -20.44
CA GLY A 110 -2.16 -9.04 -21.24
C GLY A 110 -2.78 -10.37 -20.78
N LYS A 111 -2.57 -10.75 -19.52
CA LYS A 111 -3.02 -12.02 -18.91
C LYS A 111 -2.49 -13.24 -19.67
N SER A 112 -1.17 -13.26 -19.92
CA SER A 112 -0.50 -14.26 -20.75
C SER A 112 -0.32 -15.62 -20.04
N PRO A 113 -0.91 -16.72 -20.53
CA PRO A 113 -0.68 -18.05 -19.96
C PRO A 113 0.76 -18.53 -20.11
N LEU A 114 1.45 -18.10 -21.18
CA LEU A 114 2.84 -18.47 -21.42
C LEU A 114 3.76 -17.85 -20.36
N LEU A 115 3.53 -16.56 -20.04
CA LEU A 115 4.31 -15.85 -19.03
C LEU A 115 4.03 -16.40 -17.63
N ALA A 116 2.76 -16.67 -17.29
CA ALA A 116 2.38 -17.31 -16.03
C ALA A 116 3.06 -18.68 -15.86
N GLY A 117 3.03 -19.49 -16.92
CA GLY A 117 3.67 -20.81 -16.93
C GLY A 117 5.19 -20.74 -16.78
N LEU A 118 5.86 -19.76 -17.44
CA LEU A 118 7.32 -19.56 -17.30
C LEU A 118 7.69 -19.14 -15.89
N VAL A 119 7.00 -18.17 -15.29
CA VAL A 119 7.26 -17.74 -13.91
C VAL A 119 7.03 -18.89 -12.94
N THR A 120 5.96 -19.68 -13.14
CA THR A 120 5.70 -20.87 -12.30
C THR A 120 6.79 -21.92 -12.44
N LEU A 121 7.28 -22.19 -13.67
CA LEU A 121 8.38 -23.13 -13.89
C LEU A 121 9.67 -22.68 -13.19
N ILE A 122 10.05 -21.39 -13.36
CA ILE A 122 11.19 -20.79 -12.67
C ILE A 122 11.04 -20.94 -11.16
N THR A 123 9.84 -20.69 -10.65
CA THR A 123 9.52 -20.83 -9.22
C THR A 123 9.71 -22.26 -8.74
N VAL A 124 9.13 -23.25 -9.42
CA VAL A 124 9.25 -24.67 -9.03
C VAL A 124 10.73 -25.09 -9.01
N VAL A 125 11.48 -24.79 -10.07
CA VAL A 125 12.92 -25.14 -10.14
C VAL A 125 13.73 -24.40 -9.08
N GLY A 126 13.47 -23.11 -8.88
CA GLY A 126 14.19 -22.27 -7.93
C GLY A 126 13.93 -22.59 -6.47
N ILE A 127 12.71 -23.10 -6.11
CA ILE A 127 12.32 -23.29 -4.72
C ILE A 127 12.57 -24.70 -4.18
N VAL A 128 12.72 -25.70 -5.05
CA VAL A 128 13.01 -27.08 -4.66
C VAL A 128 14.25 -27.18 -3.75
N PRO A 129 15.39 -26.52 -4.06
CA PRO A 129 16.55 -26.50 -3.15
C PRO A 129 16.20 -25.93 -1.77
N TYR A 130 15.34 -24.93 -1.71
CA TYR A 130 14.95 -24.29 -0.45
C TYR A 130 14.06 -25.18 0.44
N ILE A 131 13.20 -26.01 -0.17
CA ILE A 131 12.43 -27.04 0.55
C ILE A 131 13.38 -28.13 1.07
N ALA A 132 14.32 -28.57 0.25
CA ALA A 132 15.35 -29.54 0.66
C ALA A 132 16.16 -29.05 1.87
N LEU A 133 16.48 -27.76 1.92
CA LEU A 133 17.15 -27.13 3.06
C LEU A 133 16.35 -27.30 4.36
N GLN A 134 15.01 -27.12 4.30
CA GLN A 134 14.17 -27.28 5.49
C GLN A 134 14.16 -28.76 5.96
N LEU A 135 14.07 -29.69 5.01
CA LEU A 135 14.14 -31.11 5.32
C LEU A 135 15.52 -31.49 5.92
N LYS A 136 16.62 -30.93 5.37
CA LYS A 136 17.98 -31.09 5.91
C LYS A 136 18.07 -30.58 7.35
N ALA A 137 17.51 -29.40 7.64
CA ALA A 137 17.54 -28.82 8.98
C ALA A 137 16.78 -29.69 10.00
N ILE A 138 15.61 -30.24 9.61
CA ILE A 138 14.83 -31.15 10.46
C ILE A 138 15.61 -32.45 10.71
N ALA A 139 16.16 -33.05 9.65
CA ALA A 139 16.92 -34.32 9.75
C ALA A 139 18.16 -34.15 10.62
N THR A 140 18.96 -33.10 10.39
CA THR A 140 20.18 -32.84 11.18
C THR A 140 19.83 -32.55 12.65
N GLY A 141 18.78 -31.75 12.89
CA GLY A 141 18.30 -31.45 14.25
C GLY A 141 17.87 -32.73 14.99
N TYR A 142 17.11 -33.60 14.32
CA TYR A 142 16.68 -34.88 14.88
C TYR A 142 17.87 -35.80 15.19
N ALA A 143 18.83 -35.96 14.25
CA ALA A 143 20.03 -36.77 14.44
C ALA A 143 20.86 -36.30 15.63
N LEU A 144 21.02 -34.97 15.80
CA LEU A 144 21.73 -34.40 16.95
C LEU A 144 21.02 -34.68 18.29
N MET A 145 19.69 -34.55 18.32
CA MET A 145 18.90 -34.78 19.52
C MET A 145 18.87 -36.23 19.99
N THR A 146 18.93 -37.19 19.03
CA THR A 146 18.80 -38.62 19.31
C THR A 146 20.14 -39.33 19.33
N ALA A 147 21.24 -38.65 18.93
CA ALA A 147 22.58 -39.23 18.72
C ALA A 147 22.54 -40.45 17.80
N THR A 148 21.61 -40.51 16.87
CA THR A 148 21.53 -41.59 15.87
C THR A 148 22.24 -41.13 14.60
N PRO A 149 23.30 -41.83 14.13
CA PRO A 149 23.91 -41.50 12.85
C PRO A 149 22.90 -41.72 11.71
N ALA A 150 22.97 -40.88 10.69
CA ALA A 150 22.25 -41.12 9.44
C ALA A 150 22.78 -42.43 8.84
N ALA A 151 22.05 -43.53 8.98
CA ALA A 151 22.47 -44.82 8.38
C ALA A 151 22.19 -44.74 6.88
N PRO A 152 23.18 -45.13 6.01
CA PRO A 152 22.90 -45.33 4.61
C PRO A 152 22.00 -46.58 4.47
N GLY A 153 20.72 -46.36 4.41
CA GLY A 153 19.67 -47.36 4.25
C GLY A 153 18.84 -47.14 3.00
N ALA A 154 17.94 -48.05 2.71
CA ALA A 154 16.99 -47.90 1.64
C ALA A 154 16.08 -46.67 1.93
N TRP A 155 15.62 -45.95 0.89
CA TRP A 155 14.84 -44.69 1.01
C TRP A 155 13.60 -44.81 1.91
N TRP A 156 12.99 -46.02 2.01
CA TRP A 156 11.86 -46.31 2.91
C TRP A 156 12.23 -46.44 4.40
N GLN A 157 13.51 -46.43 4.74
CA GLN A 157 14.00 -46.42 6.13
C GLN A 157 14.41 -45.02 6.58
N ASP A 158 14.41 -44.05 5.65
CA ASP A 158 14.80 -42.67 5.92
C ASP A 158 13.69 -41.90 6.64
N GLY A 159 13.97 -41.43 7.84
CA GLY A 159 13.06 -40.58 8.61
C GLY A 159 12.70 -39.29 7.91
N THR A 160 13.59 -38.76 7.05
CA THR A 160 13.37 -37.53 6.28
C THR A 160 12.28 -37.73 5.24
N PHE A 161 12.15 -38.90 4.65
CA PHE A 161 11.06 -39.23 3.73
C PHE A 161 9.70 -39.14 4.44
N TYR A 162 9.61 -39.74 5.64
CA TYR A 162 8.36 -39.70 6.44
C TYR A 162 8.05 -38.28 6.93
N ALA A 163 9.09 -37.49 7.26
CA ALA A 163 8.89 -36.08 7.60
C ALA A 163 8.33 -35.29 6.41
N ALA A 164 8.83 -35.52 5.19
CA ALA A 164 8.31 -34.91 3.97
C ALA A 164 6.84 -35.29 3.71
N LEU A 165 6.48 -36.58 3.88
CA LEU A 165 5.10 -37.05 3.74
C LEU A 165 4.17 -36.46 4.81
N LEU A 166 4.63 -36.39 6.06
CA LEU A 166 3.88 -35.81 7.17
C LEU A 166 3.60 -34.32 6.89
N LEU A 167 4.60 -33.57 6.45
CA LEU A 167 4.46 -32.17 6.08
C LEU A 167 3.54 -32.00 4.87
N ALA A 168 3.58 -32.90 3.87
CA ALA A 168 2.66 -32.90 2.75
C ALA A 168 1.20 -33.11 3.22
N GLY A 169 0.98 -34.10 4.07
CA GLY A 169 -0.34 -34.38 4.65
C GLY A 169 -0.87 -33.18 5.45
N PHE A 170 -0.05 -32.60 6.29
CA PHE A 170 -0.36 -31.41 7.08
C PHE A 170 -0.71 -30.21 6.18
N THR A 171 0.13 -29.94 5.16
CA THR A 171 -0.10 -28.88 4.19
C THR A 171 -1.40 -29.06 3.41
N MET A 172 -1.72 -30.30 3.01
CA MET A 172 -3.00 -30.59 2.33
C MET A 172 -4.20 -30.32 3.22
N MET A 173 -4.13 -30.62 4.50
CA MET A 173 -5.23 -30.38 5.46
C MET A 173 -5.53 -28.91 5.66
N PHE A 174 -4.51 -28.03 5.57
CA PHE A 174 -4.66 -26.58 5.76
C PHE A 174 -4.90 -25.84 4.44
N GLY A 175 -4.13 -26.17 3.40
CA GLY A 175 -4.06 -25.37 2.18
C GLY A 175 -5.08 -25.72 1.10
N THR A 176 -5.88 -26.80 1.30
CA THR A 176 -6.77 -27.27 0.22
C THR A 176 -8.22 -27.45 0.69
N ARG A 177 -8.70 -26.58 1.55
CA ARG A 177 -10.11 -26.59 2.01
C ARG A 177 -11.04 -25.88 1.04
N HIS A 178 -10.60 -24.75 0.49
CA HIS A 178 -11.38 -23.92 -0.42
C HIS A 178 -10.60 -23.64 -1.72
N LEU A 179 -11.32 -23.46 -2.83
CA LEU A 179 -10.72 -23.20 -4.14
C LEU A 179 -10.35 -21.75 -4.37
N ASP A 180 -11.10 -20.83 -3.78
CA ASP A 180 -10.89 -19.42 -3.98
C ASP A 180 -9.59 -18.99 -3.28
N GLY A 181 -8.54 -18.74 -4.06
CA GLY A 181 -7.26 -18.26 -3.59
C GLY A 181 -7.30 -16.85 -2.99
N THR A 182 -8.45 -16.16 -3.10
CA THR A 182 -8.72 -14.89 -2.43
C THR A 182 -9.56 -15.05 -1.15
N GLU A 183 -10.06 -16.24 -0.85
CA GLU A 183 -10.57 -16.57 0.47
C GLU A 183 -9.39 -16.60 1.46
N ARG A 184 -9.56 -15.88 2.54
CA ARG A 184 -8.54 -15.68 3.57
C ARG A 184 -8.32 -16.98 4.33
N HIS A 185 -7.05 -17.38 4.41
CA HIS A 185 -6.66 -18.53 5.22
C HIS A 185 -6.41 -18.06 6.67
N GLU A 186 -7.48 -17.63 7.37
CA GLU A 186 -7.39 -17.04 8.72
C GLU A 186 -6.66 -17.95 9.70
N GLY A 187 -6.97 -19.25 9.66
CA GLY A 187 -6.29 -20.24 10.47
C GLY A 187 -4.81 -20.38 10.13
N LEU A 188 -4.44 -20.34 8.83
CA LEU A 188 -3.05 -20.40 8.40
C LEU A 188 -2.26 -19.18 8.90
N VAL A 189 -2.80 -17.98 8.76
CA VAL A 189 -2.13 -16.74 9.22
C VAL A 189 -1.99 -16.73 10.74
N ALA A 190 -2.99 -17.22 11.48
CA ALA A 190 -2.91 -17.38 12.94
C ALA A 190 -1.81 -18.38 13.33
N ALA A 191 -1.70 -19.52 12.63
CA ALA A 191 -0.65 -20.51 12.85
C ALA A 191 0.75 -19.94 12.57
N ILE A 192 0.93 -19.23 11.47
CA ILE A 192 2.21 -18.59 11.10
C ILE A 192 2.61 -17.53 12.14
N ALA A 193 1.67 -16.73 12.62
CA ALA A 193 1.94 -15.75 13.67
C ALA A 193 2.37 -16.41 14.98
N PHE A 194 1.72 -17.53 15.36
CA PHE A 194 2.09 -18.33 16.52
C PHE A 194 3.49 -18.96 16.36
N GLU A 195 3.78 -19.59 15.22
CA GLU A 195 5.11 -20.14 14.90
C GLU A 195 6.21 -19.08 15.01
N SER A 196 5.92 -17.86 14.58
CA SER A 196 6.87 -16.75 14.64
C SER A 196 7.22 -16.37 16.08
N ILE A 197 6.29 -16.50 17.02
CA ILE A 197 6.55 -16.31 18.44
C ILE A 197 7.37 -17.46 19.02
N VAL A 198 7.02 -18.72 18.72
CA VAL A 198 7.70 -19.90 19.23
C VAL A 198 9.17 -19.91 18.81
N LYS A 199 9.48 -19.75 17.52
CA LYS A 199 10.86 -19.74 17.04
C LYS A 199 11.68 -18.58 17.60
N LEU A 200 11.06 -17.40 17.78
CA LEU A 200 11.73 -16.24 18.37
C LEU A 200 12.11 -16.52 19.84
N LEU A 201 11.15 -16.97 20.65
CA LEU A 201 11.40 -17.23 22.06
C LEU A 201 12.44 -18.34 22.27
N ALA A 202 12.38 -19.40 21.47
CA ALA A 202 13.37 -20.47 21.52
C ALA A 202 14.79 -19.99 21.15
N PHE A 203 14.93 -19.16 20.12
CA PHE A 203 16.23 -18.60 19.71
C PHE A 203 16.78 -17.62 20.74
N LEU A 204 15.94 -16.75 21.30
CA LEU A 204 16.35 -15.85 22.37
C LEU A 204 16.78 -16.61 23.63
N ALA A 205 16.06 -17.69 23.99
CA ALA A 205 16.40 -18.50 25.15
C ALA A 205 17.81 -19.14 25.03
N VAL A 206 18.15 -19.71 23.87
CA VAL A 206 19.52 -20.23 23.66
C VAL A 206 20.55 -19.11 23.60
N GLY A 207 20.22 -17.97 23.03
CA GLY A 207 21.10 -16.79 23.01
C GLY A 207 21.44 -16.28 24.43
N VAL A 208 20.42 -16.17 25.29
CA VAL A 208 20.61 -15.83 26.71
C VAL A 208 21.43 -16.89 27.44
N PHE A 209 21.12 -18.17 27.23
CA PHE A 209 21.87 -19.27 27.81
C PHE A 209 23.37 -19.24 27.42
N VAL A 210 23.66 -19.03 26.14
CA VAL A 210 25.07 -18.94 25.69
C VAL A 210 25.74 -17.71 26.30
N THR A 211 25.11 -16.56 26.25
CA THR A 211 25.75 -15.29 26.62
C THR A 211 26.00 -15.17 28.13
N TRP A 212 25.06 -15.62 28.98
CA TRP A 212 25.15 -15.49 30.45
C TRP A 212 25.23 -16.83 31.19
N GLY A 213 24.93 -17.95 30.53
CA GLY A 213 25.07 -19.29 31.11
C GLY A 213 26.45 -19.89 30.88
N LEU A 214 27.01 -19.71 29.67
CA LEU A 214 28.35 -20.24 29.31
C LEU A 214 29.47 -19.21 29.52
N PHE A 215 29.13 -17.92 29.38
CA PHE A 215 30.08 -16.81 29.53
C PHE A 215 29.51 -15.80 30.55
N GLY A 216 30.37 -14.90 31.05
CA GLY A 216 29.98 -13.88 32.02
C GLY A 216 29.25 -12.67 31.44
N GLY A 217 28.63 -12.82 30.27
CA GLY A 217 27.93 -11.78 29.56
C GLY A 217 28.60 -11.38 28.24
N PRO A 218 28.03 -10.40 27.51
CA PRO A 218 28.55 -10.01 26.19
C PRO A 218 30.02 -9.52 26.27
N ALA A 219 30.35 -8.76 27.30
CA ALA A 219 31.70 -8.20 27.48
C ALA A 219 32.75 -9.30 27.62
N ASP A 220 32.51 -10.35 28.44
CA ASP A 220 33.41 -11.49 28.59
C ASP A 220 33.55 -12.28 27.28
N LEU A 221 32.40 -12.61 26.62
CA LEU A 221 32.40 -13.31 25.37
C LEU A 221 33.25 -12.61 24.30
N PHE A 222 32.98 -11.33 24.05
CA PHE A 222 33.70 -10.57 23.01
C PHE A 222 35.14 -10.24 23.40
N ALA A 223 35.49 -10.12 24.68
CA ALA A 223 36.87 -10.01 25.12
C ALA A 223 37.68 -11.29 24.75
N ARG A 224 37.08 -12.49 24.95
CA ARG A 224 37.73 -13.76 24.55
C ARG A 224 37.84 -13.91 23.03
N VAL A 225 36.84 -13.39 22.26
CA VAL A 225 36.90 -13.35 20.79
C VAL A 225 38.03 -12.45 20.33
N MET A 226 38.14 -11.25 20.91
CA MET A 226 39.19 -10.27 20.54
C MET A 226 40.59 -10.71 20.91
N ALA A 227 40.74 -11.58 21.93
CA ALA A 227 42.02 -12.17 22.30
C ALA A 227 42.53 -13.23 21.27
N ARG A 228 41.66 -13.64 20.33
CA ARG A 228 42.03 -14.61 19.27
C ARG A 228 42.02 -13.94 17.90
N PRO A 229 43.15 -13.73 17.23
CA PRO A 229 43.26 -13.02 15.97
C PRO A 229 42.43 -13.61 14.82
N ASP A 230 42.30 -14.96 14.83
CA ASP A 230 41.50 -15.72 13.86
C ASP A 230 40.00 -15.39 13.98
N LEU A 231 39.48 -15.10 15.18
CA LEU A 231 38.08 -14.75 15.43
C LEU A 231 37.87 -13.25 15.35
N ALA A 232 38.81 -12.42 15.81
CA ALA A 232 38.71 -10.98 15.82
C ALA A 232 38.49 -10.39 14.41
N ARG A 233 39.11 -10.97 13.39
CA ARG A 233 38.95 -10.59 11.98
C ARG A 233 37.51 -10.75 11.50
N LEU A 234 36.72 -11.69 12.07
CA LEU A 234 35.31 -11.90 11.71
C LEU A 234 34.39 -10.77 12.18
N LEU A 235 34.86 -9.92 13.10
CA LEU A 235 34.13 -8.72 13.56
C LEU A 235 34.41 -7.50 12.70
N THR A 236 35.30 -7.58 11.72
CA THR A 236 35.70 -6.47 10.87
C THR A 236 35.06 -6.59 9.50
N LEU A 237 34.71 -5.44 8.90
CA LEU A 237 34.26 -5.34 7.51
C LEU A 237 35.42 -5.26 6.51
N GLY A 238 36.66 -5.25 7.03
CA GLY A 238 37.88 -5.14 6.24
C GLY A 238 38.23 -6.46 5.56
N ASP A 239 37.60 -6.76 4.42
CA ASP A 239 38.09 -7.75 3.49
C ASP A 239 38.96 -7.08 2.43
N SER A 240 40.12 -7.67 2.18
CA SER A 240 41.10 -7.20 1.19
C SER A 240 40.69 -7.50 -0.25
N SER A 241 39.51 -8.09 -0.49
CA SER A 241 39.02 -8.37 -1.82
C SER A 241 38.59 -7.10 -2.55
N ALA A 242 38.98 -6.95 -3.81
CA ALA A 242 38.62 -5.78 -4.63
C ALA A 242 37.10 -5.57 -4.78
N PHE A 243 36.30 -6.62 -4.52
CA PHE A 243 34.84 -6.63 -4.71
C PHE A 243 34.05 -6.79 -3.41
N ALA A 244 34.64 -6.61 -2.23
CA ALA A 244 33.97 -6.78 -0.94
C ALA A 244 32.66 -5.97 -0.82
N TRP A 245 32.68 -4.68 -1.15
CA TRP A 245 31.50 -3.84 -1.14
C TRP A 245 30.46 -4.21 -2.22
N GLY A 246 30.92 -4.73 -3.38
CA GLY A 246 30.05 -5.29 -4.41
C GLY A 246 29.28 -6.52 -3.93
N GLN A 247 29.96 -7.42 -3.18
CA GLN A 247 29.33 -8.57 -2.53
C GLN A 247 28.31 -8.15 -1.47
N TRP A 248 28.64 -7.16 -0.62
CA TRP A 248 27.71 -6.59 0.36
C TRP A 248 26.46 -6.05 -0.30
N PHE A 249 26.64 -5.24 -1.36
CA PHE A 249 25.51 -4.70 -2.16
C PHE A 249 24.68 -5.82 -2.80
N ALA A 250 25.34 -6.81 -3.42
CA ALA A 250 24.67 -7.93 -4.08
C ALA A 250 23.80 -8.73 -3.10
N LEU A 251 24.32 -9.07 -1.91
CA LEU A 251 23.58 -9.78 -0.87
C LEU A 251 22.41 -8.93 -0.33
N THR A 252 22.60 -7.63 -0.15
CA THR A 252 21.55 -6.72 0.30
C THR A 252 20.44 -6.61 -0.74
N LEU A 253 20.80 -6.41 -2.01
CA LEU A 253 19.83 -6.34 -3.12
C LEU A 253 19.08 -7.67 -3.28
N LEU A 254 19.81 -8.79 -3.25
CA LEU A 254 19.24 -10.13 -3.38
C LEU A 254 18.20 -10.40 -2.29
N SER A 255 18.52 -10.11 -1.03
CA SER A 255 17.61 -10.32 0.10
C SER A 255 16.42 -9.34 0.08
N MET A 256 16.63 -8.10 -0.40
CA MET A 256 15.55 -7.14 -0.63
C MET A 256 14.56 -7.62 -1.69
N LEU A 257 15.06 -8.14 -2.83
CA LEU A 257 14.20 -8.68 -3.87
C LEU A 257 13.51 -9.97 -3.41
N SER A 258 14.20 -10.83 -2.67
CA SER A 258 13.64 -12.11 -2.20
C SER A 258 12.47 -11.92 -1.25
N VAL A 259 12.51 -10.95 -0.32
CA VAL A 259 11.38 -10.70 0.58
C VAL A 259 10.13 -10.23 -0.16
N ILE A 260 10.27 -9.64 -1.35
CA ILE A 260 9.14 -9.17 -2.17
C ILE A 260 8.61 -10.28 -3.07
N PHE A 261 9.50 -11.08 -3.70
CA PHE A 261 9.16 -11.95 -4.82
C PHE A 261 9.14 -13.46 -4.49
N LEU A 262 9.58 -13.90 -3.30
CA LEU A 262 9.37 -15.29 -2.87
C LEU A 262 7.86 -15.59 -2.80
N PRO A 263 7.40 -16.74 -3.34
CA PRO A 263 5.95 -17.05 -3.39
C PRO A 263 5.28 -17.00 -2.04
N ARG A 264 5.89 -17.55 -0.97
CA ARG A 264 5.36 -17.50 0.39
C ARG A 264 5.25 -16.08 0.92
N GLN A 265 6.23 -15.21 0.59
CA GLN A 265 6.20 -13.82 1.02
C GLN A 265 5.13 -13.04 0.27
N PHE A 266 5.04 -13.22 -1.04
CA PHE A 266 3.97 -12.64 -1.84
C PHE A 266 2.59 -13.08 -1.32
N GLN A 267 2.42 -14.38 -1.00
CA GLN A 267 1.18 -14.89 -0.41
C GLN A 267 0.82 -14.13 0.86
N VAL A 268 1.73 -14.08 1.85
CA VAL A 268 1.45 -13.48 3.16
C VAL A 268 1.35 -11.96 3.09
N MET A 269 2.27 -11.30 2.36
CA MET A 269 2.37 -9.84 2.35
C MET A 269 1.34 -9.17 1.46
N VAL A 270 0.96 -9.82 0.33
CA VAL A 270 0.11 -9.22 -0.70
C VAL A 270 -1.28 -9.87 -0.74
N VAL A 271 -1.35 -11.20 -0.86
CA VAL A 271 -2.63 -11.91 -1.06
C VAL A 271 -3.45 -11.95 0.24
N GLU A 272 -2.83 -12.31 1.37
CA GLU A 272 -3.51 -12.39 2.67
C GLU A 272 -3.72 -11.03 3.36
N ASN A 273 -3.23 -9.93 2.79
CA ASN A 273 -3.43 -8.60 3.36
C ASN A 273 -4.91 -8.18 3.30
N VAL A 274 -5.49 -7.90 4.46
CA VAL A 274 -6.92 -7.52 4.63
C VAL A 274 -7.13 -6.01 4.50
N ASP A 275 -6.19 -5.22 5.04
CA ASP A 275 -6.28 -3.76 5.06
C ASP A 275 -4.89 -3.17 4.80
N GLU A 276 -4.77 -2.29 3.80
CA GLU A 276 -3.50 -1.63 3.49
C GLU A 276 -2.94 -0.80 4.66
N ARG A 277 -3.81 -0.36 5.60
CA ARG A 277 -3.41 0.35 6.83
C ARG A 277 -2.55 -0.50 7.76
N HIS A 278 -2.67 -1.83 7.70
CA HIS A 278 -1.82 -2.75 8.46
C HIS A 278 -0.35 -2.61 8.08
N LEU A 279 -0.06 -2.20 6.84
CA LEU A 279 1.28 -1.97 6.33
C LEU A 279 2.05 -0.92 7.16
N LYS A 280 1.37 0.12 7.67
CA LYS A 280 1.99 1.14 8.53
C LYS A 280 2.63 0.53 9.79
N ARG A 281 1.98 -0.48 10.38
CA ARG A 281 2.53 -1.18 11.56
C ARG A 281 3.57 -2.22 11.15
N ALA A 282 3.32 -2.97 10.10
CA ALA A 282 4.23 -3.99 9.61
C ALA A 282 5.57 -3.42 9.14
N ALA A 283 5.58 -2.20 8.57
CA ALA A 283 6.78 -1.53 8.06
C ALA A 283 7.88 -1.31 9.11
N TRP A 284 7.54 -1.26 10.39
CA TRP A 284 8.52 -1.18 11.47
C TRP A 284 8.58 -2.45 12.34
N ALA A 285 7.43 -3.12 12.55
CA ALA A 285 7.36 -4.28 13.44
C ALA A 285 8.07 -5.51 12.84
N PHE A 286 7.99 -5.71 11.53
CA PHE A 286 8.70 -6.79 10.86
C PHE A 286 10.23 -6.58 10.87
N PRO A 287 10.80 -5.41 10.50
CA PRO A 287 12.21 -5.13 10.73
C PRO A 287 12.66 -5.31 12.18
N ALA A 288 11.88 -4.82 13.15
CA ALA A 288 12.19 -5.01 14.57
C ALA A 288 12.26 -6.50 14.94
N TYR A 289 11.35 -7.32 14.45
CA TYR A 289 11.40 -8.77 14.62
C TYR A 289 12.68 -9.38 14.00
N LEU A 290 13.05 -8.96 12.79
CA LEU A 290 14.26 -9.44 12.12
C LEU A 290 15.53 -9.13 12.92
N TRP A 291 15.65 -7.93 13.47
CA TRP A 291 16.79 -7.56 14.28
C TRP A 291 16.78 -8.27 15.63
N LEU A 292 15.61 -8.46 16.24
CA LEU A 292 15.47 -9.14 17.51
C LEU A 292 15.88 -10.63 17.42
N ILE A 293 15.44 -11.37 16.38
CA ILE A 293 15.83 -12.76 16.20
C ILE A 293 17.32 -12.90 15.89
N ASN A 294 17.97 -11.88 15.31
CA ASN A 294 19.39 -11.92 14.98
C ASN A 294 20.31 -11.39 16.10
N LEU A 295 19.74 -10.92 17.20
CA LEU A 295 20.49 -10.32 18.32
C LEU A 295 21.57 -11.24 18.88
N PHE A 296 21.28 -12.54 18.97
CA PHE A 296 22.19 -13.53 19.52
C PHE A 296 22.93 -14.38 18.48
N VAL A 297 22.84 -14.06 17.19
CA VAL A 297 23.53 -14.84 16.13
C VAL A 297 25.05 -14.82 16.34
N LEU A 298 25.65 -13.62 16.55
CA LEU A 298 27.08 -13.50 16.83
C LEU A 298 27.49 -14.15 18.16
N PRO A 299 26.78 -13.92 19.29
CA PRO A 299 27.06 -14.62 20.56
C PRO A 299 27.03 -16.14 20.42
N ILE A 300 26.03 -16.72 19.75
CA ILE A 300 25.95 -18.18 19.56
C ILE A 300 27.05 -18.67 18.64
N ALA A 301 27.34 -17.97 17.53
CA ALA A 301 28.39 -18.34 16.58
C ALA A 301 29.78 -18.34 17.24
N PHE A 302 30.13 -17.25 17.94
CA PHE A 302 31.42 -17.17 18.61
C PHE A 302 31.51 -18.07 19.84
N GLY A 303 30.40 -18.22 20.60
CA GLY A 303 30.34 -19.18 21.69
C GLY A 303 30.61 -20.61 21.21
N GLY A 304 30.04 -20.97 20.05
CA GLY A 304 30.31 -22.28 19.39
C GLY A 304 31.74 -22.42 18.93
N LEU A 305 32.32 -21.40 18.28
CA LEU A 305 33.72 -21.41 17.85
C LEU A 305 34.72 -21.50 19.01
N LEU A 306 34.42 -20.81 20.13
CA LEU A 306 35.25 -20.86 21.32
C LEU A 306 35.19 -22.25 22.02
N HIS A 307 34.02 -22.92 21.97
CA HIS A 307 33.75 -24.16 22.66
C HIS A 307 34.16 -25.42 21.84
N PHE A 308 33.80 -25.46 20.52
CA PHE A 308 34.01 -26.62 19.64
C PHE A 308 35.15 -26.41 18.63
N GLY A 309 35.63 -25.20 18.41
CA GLY A 309 36.60 -24.87 17.37
C GLY A 309 36.00 -24.74 15.98
N SER A 310 36.85 -24.38 15.01
CA SER A 310 36.45 -24.10 13.61
C SER A 310 36.14 -25.34 12.75
N ALA A 311 36.51 -26.52 13.20
CA ALA A 311 36.25 -27.78 12.47
C ALA A 311 34.84 -28.34 12.69
N ALA A 312 34.12 -27.85 13.68
CA ALA A 312 32.76 -28.30 13.99
C ALA A 312 31.72 -27.70 13.01
N ASN A 313 30.61 -28.42 12.82
CA ASN A 313 29.50 -27.94 11.99
C ASN A 313 28.80 -26.74 12.67
N ALA A 314 29.10 -25.56 12.21
CA ALA A 314 28.62 -24.33 12.81
C ALA A 314 27.09 -24.12 12.68
N ASP A 315 26.44 -24.69 11.66
CA ASP A 315 24.97 -24.70 11.54
C ASP A 315 24.31 -25.42 12.73
N ALA A 316 25.01 -26.31 13.39
CA ALA A 316 24.56 -27.10 14.52
C ALA A 316 24.70 -26.37 15.89
N PHE A 317 25.47 -25.29 16.00
CA PHE A 317 25.82 -24.67 17.29
C PHE A 317 24.60 -24.29 18.13
N VAL A 318 23.49 -23.88 17.51
CA VAL A 318 22.24 -23.55 18.20
C VAL A 318 21.72 -24.72 19.07
N LEU A 319 21.87 -25.95 18.60
CA LEU A 319 21.51 -27.20 19.30
C LEU A 319 22.68 -27.81 20.09
N SER A 320 23.87 -27.80 19.52
CA SER A 320 25.03 -28.48 20.10
C SER A 320 25.49 -27.81 21.39
N LEU A 321 25.38 -26.47 21.53
CA LEU A 321 25.79 -25.78 22.75
C LEU A 321 24.97 -26.19 23.97
N PRO A 322 23.61 -26.13 23.97
CA PRO A 322 22.83 -26.61 25.11
C PRO A 322 22.98 -28.13 25.35
N LEU A 323 23.14 -28.94 24.27
CA LEU A 323 23.36 -30.38 24.41
C LEU A 323 24.70 -30.71 25.10
N SER A 324 25.79 -29.99 24.77
CA SER A 324 27.11 -30.19 25.38
C SER A 324 27.15 -29.91 26.88
N GLN A 325 26.25 -29.06 27.36
CA GLN A 325 26.10 -28.69 28.77
C GLN A 325 25.02 -29.51 29.50
N GLY A 326 24.43 -30.51 28.84
CA GLY A 326 23.37 -31.31 29.44
C GLY A 326 22.04 -30.60 29.64
N ALA A 327 21.85 -29.41 29.03
CA ALA A 327 20.61 -28.65 29.14
C ALA A 327 19.52 -29.19 28.17
N LEU A 328 19.10 -30.45 28.41
CA LEU A 328 18.26 -31.23 27.50
C LEU A 328 16.92 -30.59 27.20
N TRP A 329 16.25 -29.97 28.19
CA TRP A 329 14.96 -29.32 27.98
C TRP A 329 15.10 -28.05 27.14
N LEU A 330 16.18 -27.29 27.31
CA LEU A 330 16.47 -26.15 26.45
C LEU A 330 16.75 -26.62 25.02
N ALA A 331 17.56 -27.69 24.86
CA ALA A 331 17.82 -28.25 23.53
C ALA A 331 16.53 -28.73 22.84
N LEU A 332 15.58 -29.33 23.57
CA LEU A 332 14.27 -29.72 23.05
C LEU A 332 13.44 -28.50 22.63
N ALA A 333 13.40 -27.47 23.45
CA ALA A 333 12.70 -26.22 23.10
C ALA A 333 13.31 -25.56 21.86
N VAL A 334 14.63 -25.54 21.75
CA VAL A 334 15.38 -25.03 20.60
C VAL A 334 15.12 -25.89 19.35
N PHE A 335 15.06 -27.20 19.48
CA PHE A 335 14.71 -28.11 18.38
C PHE A 335 13.27 -27.84 17.89
N ILE A 336 12.30 -27.66 18.78
CA ILE A 336 10.92 -27.28 18.42
C ILE A 336 10.88 -25.91 17.74
N GLY A 337 11.69 -24.93 18.19
CA GLY A 337 11.85 -23.64 17.51
C GLY A 337 12.38 -23.76 16.08
N GLY A 338 13.37 -24.64 15.86
CA GLY A 338 13.90 -24.96 14.52
C GLY A 338 12.88 -25.70 13.65
N LEU A 339 12.17 -26.67 14.21
CA LEU A 339 11.05 -27.36 13.55
C LEU A 339 9.96 -26.37 13.15
N SER A 340 9.58 -25.46 14.04
CA SER A 340 8.65 -24.36 13.79
C SER A 340 9.09 -23.51 12.60
N ALA A 341 10.35 -23.13 12.57
CA ALA A 341 10.92 -22.32 11.49
C ALA A 341 10.90 -23.02 10.13
N ALA A 342 11.09 -24.35 10.13
CA ALA A 342 11.06 -25.16 8.91
C ALA A 342 9.64 -25.44 8.43
N THR A 343 8.73 -25.82 9.34
CA THR A 343 7.34 -26.22 8.99
C THR A 343 6.54 -25.07 8.46
N GLY A 344 6.59 -23.88 9.06
CA GLY A 344 5.87 -22.71 8.59
C GLY A 344 6.24 -22.30 7.16
N MET A 345 7.55 -22.36 6.86
CA MET A 345 8.02 -22.12 5.51
C MET A 345 7.45 -23.12 4.51
N VAL A 346 7.60 -24.41 4.79
CA VAL A 346 7.20 -25.50 3.87
C VAL A 346 5.70 -25.44 3.60
N ILE A 347 4.88 -25.21 4.61
CA ILE A 347 3.43 -25.13 4.48
C ILE A 347 3.02 -24.00 3.53
N VAL A 348 3.48 -22.77 3.82
CA VAL A 348 3.08 -21.59 3.03
C VAL A 348 3.62 -21.65 1.61
N GLU A 349 4.88 -22.09 1.44
CA GLU A 349 5.52 -22.20 0.14
C GLU A 349 4.81 -23.26 -0.73
N ALA A 350 4.51 -24.43 -0.17
CA ALA A 350 3.83 -25.51 -0.89
C ALA A 350 2.39 -25.12 -1.28
N ILE A 351 1.66 -24.35 -0.44
CA ILE A 351 0.34 -23.80 -0.78
C ILE A 351 0.46 -22.81 -1.95
N ALA A 352 1.37 -21.85 -1.85
CA ALA A 352 1.56 -20.83 -2.89
C ALA A 352 1.96 -21.48 -4.24
N VAL A 353 2.98 -22.34 -4.23
CA VAL A 353 3.48 -22.98 -5.45
C VAL A 353 2.47 -23.99 -6.03
N SER A 354 1.74 -24.75 -5.21
CA SER A 354 0.68 -25.65 -5.70
C SER A 354 -0.47 -24.91 -6.38
N THR A 355 -0.79 -23.71 -5.89
CA THR A 355 -1.78 -22.82 -6.54
C THR A 355 -1.26 -22.35 -7.90
N MET A 356 0.02 -21.95 -8.00
CA MET A 356 0.66 -21.58 -9.27
C MET A 356 0.67 -22.77 -10.25
N VAL A 357 1.10 -23.95 -9.82
CA VAL A 357 1.12 -25.16 -10.66
C VAL A 357 -0.28 -25.50 -11.18
N CYS A 358 -1.29 -25.46 -10.32
CA CYS A 358 -2.67 -25.70 -10.70
C CYS A 358 -3.17 -24.68 -11.73
N ASN A 359 -3.03 -23.38 -11.42
CA ASN A 359 -3.66 -22.31 -12.18
C ASN A 359 -2.90 -21.97 -13.48
N ASP A 360 -1.56 -22.05 -13.46
CA ASP A 360 -0.71 -21.49 -14.50
C ASP A 360 -0.03 -22.56 -15.39
N LEU A 361 0.10 -23.81 -14.91
CA LEU A 361 0.62 -24.91 -15.72
C LEU A 361 -0.47 -25.91 -16.12
N VAL A 362 -1.23 -26.42 -15.16
CA VAL A 362 -2.18 -27.52 -15.44
C VAL A 362 -3.46 -27.01 -16.09
N MET A 363 -4.07 -25.95 -15.56
CA MET A 363 -5.33 -25.40 -16.09
C MET A 363 -5.26 -24.94 -17.54
N PRO A 364 -4.26 -24.19 -18.00
CA PRO A 364 -4.16 -23.81 -19.42
C PRO A 364 -4.06 -25.00 -20.37
N VAL A 365 -3.40 -26.10 -19.94
CA VAL A 365 -3.28 -27.33 -20.72
C VAL A 365 -4.63 -28.09 -20.77
N LEU A 366 -5.32 -28.21 -19.65
CA LEU A 366 -6.62 -28.84 -19.56
C LEU A 366 -7.67 -28.11 -20.41
N LEU A 367 -7.68 -26.77 -20.37
CA LEU A 367 -8.63 -25.94 -21.11
C LEU A 367 -8.43 -26.03 -22.64
N LYS A 368 -7.24 -26.38 -23.13
CA LYS A 368 -6.98 -26.62 -24.57
C LYS A 368 -7.56 -27.94 -25.09
N ARG A 369 -7.83 -28.92 -24.23
CA ARG A 369 -8.36 -30.22 -24.63
C ARG A 369 -9.86 -30.16 -24.91
N ALA A 370 -10.31 -30.51 -26.13
CA ALA A 370 -11.71 -30.47 -26.57
C ALA A 370 -12.68 -31.27 -25.68
N ARG A 371 -12.24 -32.42 -25.15
CA ARG A 371 -13.00 -33.24 -24.19
C ARG A 371 -13.33 -32.52 -22.88
N PHE A 372 -12.55 -31.51 -22.51
CA PHE A 372 -12.78 -30.73 -21.28
C PHE A 372 -13.76 -29.56 -21.52
N ARG A 373 -13.81 -29.06 -22.75
CA ARG A 373 -14.79 -28.03 -23.17
C ARG A 373 -16.20 -28.57 -23.33
N SER A 374 -16.34 -29.79 -23.81
CA SER A 374 -17.66 -30.39 -24.21
C SER A 374 -18.44 -31.08 -23.08
N ARG A 375 -17.84 -31.26 -21.89
CA ARG A 375 -18.60 -31.81 -20.73
C ARG A 375 -19.45 -30.70 -20.11
N HIS A 376 -20.67 -30.61 -20.54
CA HIS A 376 -21.73 -29.85 -19.90
C HIS A 376 -22.02 -30.48 -18.52
N GLY A 377 -21.87 -29.67 -17.44
CA GLY A 377 -22.40 -29.99 -16.13
C GLY A 377 -21.49 -30.85 -15.23
N GLY A 378 -20.57 -30.22 -14.51
CA GLY A 378 -19.86 -30.82 -13.37
C GLY A 378 -19.02 -29.78 -12.65
N ASP A 379 -19.20 -29.71 -11.34
CA ASP A 379 -18.38 -28.92 -10.44
C ASP A 379 -16.91 -29.40 -10.50
N LEU A 380 -16.02 -28.56 -11.00
CA LEU A 380 -14.59 -28.84 -11.12
C LEU A 380 -13.81 -28.63 -9.82
N THR A 381 -14.46 -28.20 -8.76
CA THR A 381 -13.87 -27.91 -7.45
C THR A 381 -13.06 -29.09 -6.93
N ARG A 382 -13.61 -30.31 -6.99
CA ARG A 382 -12.90 -31.52 -6.53
C ARG A 382 -11.66 -31.85 -7.36
N LEU A 383 -11.73 -31.65 -8.68
CA LEU A 383 -10.57 -31.87 -9.56
C LEU A 383 -9.46 -30.88 -9.27
N LEU A 384 -9.79 -29.59 -9.15
CA LEU A 384 -8.81 -28.53 -8.86
C LEU A 384 -8.14 -28.74 -7.50
N LEU A 385 -8.91 -29.12 -6.48
CA LEU A 385 -8.36 -29.49 -5.16
C LEU A 385 -7.46 -30.73 -5.25
N GLY A 386 -7.85 -31.73 -6.06
CA GLY A 386 -7.03 -32.90 -6.34
C GLY A 386 -5.68 -32.56 -7.00
N ILE A 387 -5.69 -31.65 -7.97
CA ILE A 387 -4.47 -31.15 -8.64
C ILE A 387 -3.57 -30.41 -7.65
N ARG A 388 -4.11 -29.52 -6.81
CA ARG A 388 -3.34 -28.82 -5.78
C ARG A 388 -2.71 -29.79 -4.78
N ARG A 389 -3.46 -30.82 -4.32
CA ARG A 389 -2.93 -31.85 -3.41
C ARG A 389 -1.80 -32.66 -4.06
N ALA A 390 -1.99 -33.06 -5.32
CA ALA A 390 -0.94 -33.75 -6.07
C ALA A 390 0.32 -32.87 -6.26
N ALA A 391 0.15 -31.59 -6.52
CA ALA A 391 1.25 -30.63 -6.64
C ALA A 391 2.00 -30.45 -5.30
N ILE A 392 1.31 -30.34 -4.16
CA ILE A 392 1.92 -30.29 -2.83
C ILE A 392 2.79 -31.49 -2.59
N LEU A 393 2.24 -32.69 -2.82
CA LEU A 393 3.00 -33.94 -2.67
C LEU A 393 4.21 -33.99 -3.61
N GLY A 394 4.02 -33.63 -4.89
CA GLY A 394 5.07 -33.63 -5.90
C GLY A 394 6.23 -32.67 -5.55
N ILE A 395 5.92 -31.45 -5.09
CA ILE A 395 6.93 -30.46 -4.72
C ILE A 395 7.75 -30.93 -3.51
N LEU A 396 7.12 -31.53 -2.49
CA LEU A 396 7.82 -32.03 -1.32
C LEU A 396 8.68 -33.26 -1.63
N LEU A 397 8.19 -34.16 -2.50
CA LEU A 397 8.98 -35.27 -2.99
C LEU A 397 10.17 -34.80 -3.85
N LEU A 398 10.00 -33.77 -4.68
CA LEU A 398 11.12 -33.16 -5.42
C LEU A 398 12.16 -32.55 -4.44
N GLY A 399 11.71 -31.89 -3.37
CA GLY A 399 12.58 -31.41 -2.31
C GLY A 399 13.35 -32.53 -1.61
N TYR A 400 12.68 -33.64 -1.32
CA TYR A 400 13.33 -34.84 -0.75
C TYR A 400 14.35 -35.45 -1.70
N VAL A 401 14.01 -35.60 -2.98
CA VAL A 401 14.98 -36.10 -4.00
C VAL A 401 16.19 -35.17 -4.09
N TYR A 402 15.97 -33.85 -4.16
CA TYR A 402 17.06 -32.86 -4.18
C TYR A 402 17.94 -32.94 -2.90
N PHE A 403 17.32 -33.14 -1.74
CA PHE A 403 18.06 -33.35 -0.48
C PHE A 403 19.05 -34.54 -0.58
N HIS A 404 18.61 -35.66 -1.14
CA HIS A 404 19.51 -36.81 -1.36
C HIS A 404 20.57 -36.55 -2.41
N LEU A 405 20.25 -35.83 -3.50
CA LEU A 405 21.18 -35.59 -4.59
C LEU A 405 22.26 -34.54 -4.24
N ALA A 406 21.91 -33.48 -3.50
CA ALA A 406 22.80 -32.33 -3.28
C ALA A 406 23.04 -32.02 -1.79
N GLY A 407 22.42 -32.77 -0.87
CA GLY A 407 22.28 -32.34 0.53
C GLY A 407 23.55 -32.33 1.36
N GLU A 408 24.58 -33.12 1.04
CA GLU A 408 25.81 -33.19 1.85
C GLU A 408 26.88 -32.19 1.40
N ALA A 409 26.85 -31.75 0.14
CA ALA A 409 27.92 -30.95 -0.46
C ALA A 409 27.94 -29.47 -0.07
N TYR A 410 26.82 -28.92 0.45
CA TYR A 410 26.69 -27.50 0.70
C TYR A 410 26.21 -27.15 2.10
N ALA A 411 26.77 -26.08 2.66
CA ALA A 411 26.21 -25.39 3.83
C ALA A 411 24.75 -24.91 3.56
N LEU A 412 23.91 -24.94 4.59
CA LEU A 412 22.50 -24.53 4.50
C LEU A 412 22.32 -23.18 3.82
N VAL A 413 23.22 -22.24 4.07
CA VAL A 413 23.17 -20.87 3.54
C VAL A 413 23.30 -20.84 2.01
N SER A 414 24.25 -21.58 1.45
CA SER A 414 24.50 -21.56 0.00
C SER A 414 23.30 -22.06 -0.80
N ILE A 415 22.62 -23.09 -0.31
CA ILE A 415 21.40 -23.64 -0.93
C ILE A 415 20.27 -22.58 -0.96
N GLY A 416 20.08 -21.84 0.13
CA GLY A 416 19.04 -20.81 0.20
C GLY A 416 19.28 -19.62 -0.75
N LEU A 417 20.54 -19.20 -0.90
CA LEU A 417 20.90 -18.07 -1.77
C LEU A 417 20.75 -18.40 -3.27
N ILE A 418 20.91 -19.68 -3.66
CA ILE A 418 20.60 -20.14 -5.02
C ILE A 418 19.13 -19.89 -5.37
N SER A 419 18.21 -20.24 -4.45
CA SER A 419 16.77 -20.02 -4.61
C SER A 419 16.41 -18.51 -4.65
N PHE A 420 17.06 -17.70 -3.82
CA PHE A 420 16.84 -16.25 -3.81
C PHE A 420 17.23 -15.61 -5.15
N ALA A 421 18.35 -16.05 -5.75
CA ALA A 421 18.81 -15.54 -7.03
C ALA A 421 17.86 -15.93 -8.20
N ALA A 422 17.18 -17.09 -8.11
CA ALA A 422 16.16 -17.49 -9.08
C ALA A 422 14.94 -16.54 -9.04
N VAL A 423 14.39 -16.28 -7.85
CA VAL A 423 13.19 -15.43 -7.72
C VAL A 423 13.49 -13.95 -7.94
N ALA A 424 14.73 -13.52 -7.75
CA ALA A 424 15.16 -12.16 -8.08
C ALA A 424 14.97 -11.82 -9.58
N GLN A 425 14.92 -12.85 -10.45
CA GLN A 425 14.67 -12.68 -11.88
C GLN A 425 13.25 -12.16 -12.18
N PHE A 426 12.31 -12.22 -11.23
CA PHE A 426 10.97 -11.64 -11.41
C PHE A 426 10.96 -10.12 -11.29
N ALA A 427 11.96 -9.53 -10.63
CA ALA A 427 12.00 -8.11 -10.29
C ALA A 427 11.88 -7.18 -11.51
N PRO A 428 12.63 -7.35 -12.61
CA PRO A 428 12.53 -6.43 -13.76
C PRO A 428 11.13 -6.41 -14.36
N ALA A 429 10.50 -7.56 -14.59
CA ALA A 429 9.16 -7.64 -15.14
C ALA A 429 8.07 -7.15 -14.16
N ALA A 430 8.17 -7.47 -12.86
CA ALA A 430 7.19 -7.06 -11.86
C ALA A 430 7.29 -5.57 -11.54
N LEU A 431 8.48 -5.05 -11.19
CA LEU A 431 8.69 -3.64 -10.88
C LEU A 431 8.51 -2.76 -12.12
N GLY A 432 9.14 -3.13 -13.24
CA GLY A 432 8.93 -2.43 -14.51
C GLY A 432 7.46 -2.39 -14.89
N GLY A 433 6.74 -3.50 -14.74
CA GLY A 433 5.30 -3.58 -15.00
C GLY A 433 4.43 -2.66 -14.14
N MET A 434 4.84 -2.35 -12.91
CA MET A 434 4.10 -1.43 -12.03
C MET A 434 4.31 0.05 -12.35
N TYR A 435 5.45 0.43 -12.92
CA TYR A 435 5.82 1.84 -13.06
C TYR A 435 6.02 2.28 -14.51
N TRP A 436 6.18 1.37 -15.44
CA TRP A 436 6.42 1.67 -16.84
C TRP A 436 5.35 1.08 -17.76
N LYS A 437 4.61 1.95 -18.47
CA LYS A 437 3.55 1.54 -19.42
C LYS A 437 4.09 0.85 -20.68
N GLY A 438 5.30 1.17 -21.11
CA GLY A 438 5.92 0.66 -22.33
C GLY A 438 6.42 -0.79 -22.27
N GLY A 439 6.40 -1.42 -21.09
CA GLY A 439 6.80 -2.83 -20.95
C GLY A 439 5.87 -3.78 -21.69
N THR A 440 6.46 -4.69 -22.52
CA THR A 440 5.71 -5.65 -23.35
C THR A 440 5.84 -7.08 -22.87
N GLN A 441 4.88 -7.95 -23.21
CA GLN A 441 4.91 -9.38 -22.91
C GLN A 441 6.16 -10.07 -23.49
N ARG A 442 6.53 -9.71 -24.73
CA ARG A 442 7.73 -10.27 -25.37
C ARG A 442 9.00 -9.82 -24.67
N GLY A 443 9.05 -8.58 -24.20
CA GLY A 443 10.15 -8.07 -23.40
C GLY A 443 10.26 -8.83 -22.07
N ALA A 444 9.15 -9.02 -21.34
CA ALA A 444 9.12 -9.76 -20.10
C ALA A 444 9.55 -11.23 -20.27
N LEU A 445 9.09 -11.89 -21.35
CA LEU A 445 9.52 -13.26 -21.69
C LEU A 445 11.02 -13.32 -22.01
N ALA A 446 11.54 -12.41 -22.83
CA ALA A 446 12.94 -12.36 -23.19
C ALA A 446 13.84 -12.10 -21.97
N GLY A 447 13.45 -11.15 -21.11
CA GLY A 447 14.15 -10.85 -19.86
C GLY A 447 14.20 -12.04 -18.92
N LEU A 448 13.07 -12.67 -18.66
CA LEU A 448 12.99 -13.84 -17.79
C LEU A 448 13.77 -15.03 -18.33
N LEU A 449 13.70 -15.32 -19.64
CA LEU A 449 14.45 -16.42 -20.26
C LEU A 449 15.97 -16.17 -20.22
N ALA A 450 16.42 -14.95 -20.54
CA ALA A 450 17.82 -14.58 -20.48
C ALA A 450 18.37 -14.64 -19.05
N GLY A 451 17.65 -14.02 -18.10
CA GLY A 451 18.04 -13.98 -16.69
C GLY A 451 18.07 -15.38 -16.06
N PHE A 452 17.01 -16.15 -16.26
CA PHE A 452 16.93 -17.52 -15.72
C PHE A 452 17.95 -18.46 -16.37
N GLY A 453 18.16 -18.34 -17.69
CA GLY A 453 19.16 -19.14 -18.40
C GLY A 453 20.57 -18.86 -17.89
N LEU A 454 20.93 -17.59 -17.68
CA LEU A 454 22.22 -17.23 -17.10
C LEU A 454 22.35 -17.60 -15.63
N TRP A 455 21.30 -17.44 -14.82
CA TRP A 455 21.28 -17.93 -13.45
C TRP A 455 21.51 -19.45 -13.39
N ALA A 456 20.82 -20.22 -14.23
CA ALA A 456 20.99 -21.68 -14.28
C ALA A 456 22.43 -22.04 -14.69
N TYR A 457 22.96 -21.35 -15.69
CA TYR A 457 24.31 -21.59 -16.20
C TYR A 457 25.43 -21.21 -15.21
N THR A 458 25.30 -20.05 -14.54
CA THR A 458 26.39 -19.48 -13.71
C THR A 458 26.29 -19.86 -12.24
N LEU A 459 25.13 -20.38 -11.76
CA LEU A 459 24.97 -20.72 -10.33
C LEU A 459 24.42 -22.12 -10.11
N MET A 460 23.32 -22.52 -10.78
CA MET A 460 22.67 -23.81 -10.53
C MET A 460 23.51 -24.99 -11.08
N LEU A 461 23.95 -24.92 -12.34
CA LEU A 461 24.78 -25.97 -12.94
C LEU A 461 26.13 -26.15 -12.22
N PRO A 462 26.89 -25.07 -11.86
CA PRO A 462 28.07 -25.21 -11.00
C PRO A 462 27.77 -25.86 -9.66
N SER A 463 26.63 -25.54 -9.04
CA SER A 463 26.21 -26.15 -7.78
C SER A 463 26.02 -27.66 -7.92
N ILE A 464 25.34 -28.12 -8.97
CA ILE A 464 25.13 -29.54 -9.27
C ILE A 464 26.46 -30.25 -9.60
N ALA A 465 27.34 -29.61 -10.38
CA ALA A 465 28.64 -30.18 -10.73
C ALA A 465 29.56 -30.37 -9.50
N LYS A 466 29.59 -29.36 -8.60
CA LYS A 466 30.36 -29.46 -7.35
C LYS A 466 29.81 -30.52 -6.39
N SER A 467 28.56 -30.98 -6.57
CA SER A 467 27.99 -32.13 -5.83
C SER A 467 28.37 -33.50 -6.43
N GLY A 468 29.17 -33.54 -7.47
CA GLY A 468 29.63 -34.78 -8.11
C GLY A 468 28.63 -35.42 -9.09
N TRP A 469 27.49 -34.81 -9.35
CA TRP A 469 26.46 -35.35 -10.26
C TRP A 469 26.68 -35.02 -11.73
N PHE A 470 27.53 -34.03 -12.01
CA PHE A 470 27.88 -33.63 -13.36
C PHE A 470 29.38 -33.41 -13.49
N PRO A 471 30.00 -33.70 -14.65
CA PRO A 471 31.44 -33.48 -14.85
C PRO A 471 31.79 -32.01 -14.56
N ASP A 472 32.81 -31.75 -13.77
CA ASP A 472 33.28 -30.44 -13.36
C ASP A 472 34.23 -29.76 -14.36
N ALA A 473 34.66 -30.48 -15.40
CA ALA A 473 35.60 -30.00 -16.40
C ALA A 473 35.18 -28.65 -17.07
N PHE A 474 33.88 -28.45 -17.24
CA PHE A 474 33.37 -27.19 -17.82
C PHE A 474 33.50 -25.99 -16.85
N LEU A 475 33.60 -26.22 -15.53
CA LEU A 475 33.87 -25.16 -14.54
C LEU A 475 35.28 -24.61 -14.72
N HIS A 476 36.24 -25.48 -15.03
CA HIS A 476 37.64 -25.11 -15.12
C HIS A 476 38.07 -24.62 -16.49
N HIS A 477 37.51 -25.18 -17.56
CA HIS A 477 37.91 -24.90 -18.93
C HIS A 477 36.85 -24.19 -19.78
N GLY A 478 35.62 -24.06 -19.26
CA GLY A 478 34.46 -23.63 -20.05
C GLY A 478 33.87 -24.69 -20.96
N PRO A 479 32.64 -24.57 -21.44
CA PRO A 479 32.08 -25.48 -22.43
C PRO A 479 32.91 -25.43 -23.72
N TRP A 480 33.17 -26.61 -24.30
CA TRP A 480 34.00 -26.78 -25.50
C TRP A 480 35.44 -26.22 -25.39
N GLY A 481 35.95 -26.01 -24.17
CA GLY A 481 37.27 -25.43 -23.93
C GLY A 481 37.33 -23.89 -24.07
N LEU A 482 36.20 -23.21 -24.22
CA LEU A 482 36.13 -21.74 -24.36
C LEU A 482 36.21 -21.08 -22.98
N THR A 483 37.40 -20.58 -22.62
CA THR A 483 37.67 -19.98 -21.30
C THR A 483 36.82 -18.74 -21.01
N LEU A 484 36.41 -18.01 -22.04
CA LEU A 484 35.49 -16.85 -21.94
C LEU A 484 34.08 -17.24 -21.43
N LEU A 485 33.71 -18.51 -21.59
CA LEU A 485 32.41 -19.03 -21.17
C LEU A 485 32.46 -19.78 -19.84
N LYS A 486 33.51 -19.63 -19.05
CA LYS A 486 33.58 -20.24 -17.71
C LYS A 486 32.41 -19.77 -16.87
N PRO A 487 31.58 -20.65 -16.26
CA PRO A 487 30.38 -20.25 -15.52
C PRO A 487 30.66 -19.31 -14.36
N GLU A 488 31.78 -19.48 -13.66
CA GLU A 488 32.17 -18.69 -12.47
C GLU A 488 33.08 -17.49 -12.83
N ALA A 489 33.45 -17.33 -14.11
CA ALA A 489 34.28 -16.23 -14.61
C ALA A 489 33.86 -15.83 -16.04
N LEU A 490 32.57 -15.61 -16.27
CA LEU A 490 31.99 -15.32 -17.59
C LEU A 490 32.60 -14.04 -18.17
N PHE A 491 32.99 -14.12 -19.44
CA PHE A 491 33.69 -13.06 -20.19
C PHE A 491 34.99 -12.57 -19.52
N GLY A 492 35.63 -13.42 -18.72
CA GLY A 492 36.92 -13.13 -18.06
C GLY A 492 36.78 -12.28 -16.79
N LEU A 493 35.56 -12.01 -16.29
CA LEU A 493 35.33 -11.27 -15.06
C LEU A 493 35.66 -12.17 -13.85
N GLN A 494 36.82 -11.93 -13.22
CA GLN A 494 37.34 -12.68 -12.09
C GLN A 494 37.30 -11.85 -10.82
N GLY A 495 37.42 -12.52 -9.65
CA GLY A 495 37.53 -11.88 -8.33
C GLY A 495 36.20 -11.65 -7.62
N MET A 496 35.07 -11.93 -8.25
CA MET A 496 33.76 -11.98 -7.57
C MET A 496 33.49 -13.39 -7.03
N ASP A 497 32.77 -13.49 -5.91
CA ASP A 497 32.19 -14.76 -5.48
C ASP A 497 31.11 -15.22 -6.47
N GLY A 498 30.89 -16.53 -6.58
CA GLY A 498 29.99 -17.11 -7.58
C GLY A 498 28.55 -16.59 -7.52
N LEU A 499 28.05 -16.24 -6.33
CA LEU A 499 26.71 -15.66 -6.16
C LEU A 499 26.64 -14.25 -6.75
N THR A 500 27.58 -13.37 -6.38
CA THR A 500 27.64 -11.98 -6.87
C THR A 500 27.82 -11.95 -8.38
N HIS A 501 28.71 -12.81 -8.92
CA HIS A 501 28.94 -12.97 -10.34
C HIS A 501 27.67 -13.40 -11.09
N SER A 502 26.98 -14.41 -10.57
CA SER A 502 25.72 -14.88 -11.18
C SER A 502 24.61 -13.85 -11.14
N LEU A 503 24.44 -13.18 -9.99
CA LEU A 503 23.42 -12.13 -9.83
C LEU A 503 23.67 -10.96 -10.78
N PHE A 504 24.93 -10.53 -10.92
CA PHE A 504 25.32 -9.44 -11.83
C PHE A 504 24.93 -9.77 -13.27
N TRP A 505 25.41 -10.90 -13.83
CA TRP A 505 25.17 -11.24 -15.21
C TRP A 505 23.71 -11.60 -15.50
N SER A 506 23.05 -12.32 -14.62
CA SER A 506 21.65 -12.71 -14.81
C SER A 506 20.69 -11.54 -14.75
N LEU A 507 20.84 -10.61 -13.79
CA LEU A 507 19.99 -9.41 -13.72
C LEU A 507 20.32 -8.43 -14.84
N LEU A 508 21.61 -8.26 -15.21
CA LEU A 508 21.98 -7.39 -16.33
C LEU A 508 21.34 -7.87 -17.63
N ALA A 509 21.45 -9.15 -17.94
CA ALA A 509 20.86 -9.72 -19.15
C ALA A 509 19.32 -9.67 -19.12
N ASN A 510 18.72 -9.93 -17.94
CA ASN A 510 17.27 -9.83 -17.77
C ASN A 510 16.77 -8.40 -18.04
N VAL A 511 17.36 -7.39 -17.39
CA VAL A 511 16.98 -5.99 -17.57
C VAL A 511 17.24 -5.54 -19.02
N ALA A 512 18.41 -5.86 -19.59
CA ALA A 512 18.76 -5.48 -20.95
C ALA A 512 17.81 -6.11 -21.99
N ALA A 513 17.47 -7.39 -21.85
CA ALA A 513 16.53 -8.06 -22.73
C ALA A 513 15.09 -7.54 -22.54
N TYR A 514 14.65 -7.34 -21.30
CA TYR A 514 13.32 -6.80 -20.99
C TYR A 514 13.13 -5.41 -21.60
N VAL A 515 14.06 -4.49 -21.32
CA VAL A 515 13.97 -3.11 -21.80
C VAL A 515 14.20 -3.06 -23.32
N GLY A 516 15.25 -3.71 -23.84
CA GLY A 516 15.60 -3.67 -25.27
C GLY A 516 14.49 -4.21 -26.16
N VAL A 517 13.90 -5.36 -25.81
CA VAL A 517 12.80 -5.94 -26.60
C VAL A 517 11.52 -5.12 -26.44
N SER A 518 11.26 -4.54 -25.26
CA SER A 518 10.07 -3.69 -25.03
C SER A 518 10.17 -2.37 -25.81
N LEU A 519 11.35 -1.78 -25.94
CA LEU A 519 11.55 -0.57 -26.75
C LEU A 519 11.46 -0.82 -28.26
N TRP A 520 11.80 -2.04 -28.69
CA TRP A 520 11.74 -2.41 -30.11
C TRP A 520 10.34 -2.79 -30.59
N ARG A 521 9.39 -3.09 -29.67
CA ARG A 521 8.04 -3.57 -30.00
C ARG A 521 6.98 -2.74 -29.29
N GLU A 522 6.01 -2.26 -30.05
CA GLU A 522 4.85 -1.60 -29.46
C GLU A 522 3.98 -2.60 -28.67
N PRO A 523 3.43 -2.17 -27.53
CA PRO A 523 2.49 -2.99 -26.76
C PRO A 523 1.18 -3.19 -27.55
N SER A 524 0.62 -4.39 -27.49
CA SER A 524 -0.72 -4.66 -28.03
C SER A 524 -1.78 -3.90 -27.22
N ALA A 525 -2.98 -3.73 -27.77
CA ALA A 525 -4.11 -3.10 -27.10
C ALA A 525 -4.40 -3.73 -25.71
N ARG A 526 -4.30 -5.06 -25.60
CA ARG A 526 -4.45 -5.79 -24.33
C ARG A 526 -3.35 -5.45 -23.32
N GLU A 527 -2.09 -5.37 -23.76
CA GLU A 527 -0.99 -5.01 -22.87
C GLU A 527 -1.12 -3.56 -22.43
N ALA A 528 -1.52 -2.65 -23.30
CA ALA A 528 -1.75 -1.25 -23.00
C ALA A 528 -2.89 -1.06 -21.98
N SER A 529 -4.00 -1.79 -22.12
CA SER A 529 -5.12 -1.74 -21.18
C SER A 529 -4.73 -2.23 -19.78
N GLN A 530 -4.00 -3.35 -19.69
CA GLN A 530 -3.50 -3.86 -18.40
C GLN A 530 -2.41 -2.94 -17.82
N ALA A 531 -1.55 -2.34 -18.66
CA ALA A 531 -0.57 -1.36 -18.23
C ALA A 531 -1.20 -0.17 -17.53
N ALA A 532 -2.29 0.38 -18.09
CA ALA A 532 -3.03 1.47 -17.47
C ALA A 532 -3.59 1.07 -16.09
N LEU A 533 -4.21 -0.12 -15.98
CA LEU A 533 -4.74 -0.62 -14.71
C LEU A 533 -3.66 -0.81 -13.62
N PHE A 534 -2.43 -1.17 -14.01
CA PHE A 534 -1.32 -1.40 -13.07
C PHE A 534 -0.59 -0.11 -12.69
N VAL A 535 -0.27 0.73 -13.68
CA VAL A 535 0.52 1.95 -13.45
C VAL A 535 -0.31 3.01 -12.74
N ASP A 536 -1.59 3.17 -13.11
CA ASP A 536 -2.45 4.25 -12.63
C ASP A 536 -3.25 3.87 -11.36
N VAL A 537 -3.04 2.70 -10.77
CA VAL A 537 -3.76 2.20 -9.59
C VAL A 537 -3.68 3.10 -8.34
N GLY A 538 -2.74 4.02 -8.30
CA GLY A 538 -2.55 4.96 -7.18
C GLY A 538 -3.33 6.28 -7.30
N LEU A 539 -3.96 6.56 -8.44
CA LEU A 539 -4.65 7.82 -8.74
C LEU A 539 -6.11 7.82 -8.27
N ASP A 540 -6.65 6.65 -7.88
CA ASP A 540 -8.02 6.55 -7.37
C ASP A 540 -8.10 7.01 -5.91
N ALA A 541 -9.19 7.71 -5.54
CA ALA A 541 -9.42 8.18 -4.16
C ALA A 541 -9.45 7.00 -3.16
N PRO A 542 -9.02 7.22 -1.89
CA PRO A 542 -9.11 6.19 -0.85
C PRO A 542 -10.58 5.79 -0.64
N GLY A 543 -10.95 4.57 -0.97
CA GLY A 543 -12.32 4.05 -0.85
C GLY A 543 -12.99 3.64 -2.15
N ALA A 544 -12.46 4.02 -3.32
CA ALA A 544 -12.95 3.54 -4.61
C ALA A 544 -12.51 2.10 -4.89
N THR A 545 -12.97 1.16 -4.06
CA THR A 545 -12.74 -0.29 -4.26
C THR A 545 -13.76 -0.91 -5.20
N ASP A 546 -14.74 -0.14 -5.66
CA ASP A 546 -15.86 -0.66 -6.44
C ASP A 546 -15.51 -0.76 -7.93
N ALA A 547 -15.64 -1.99 -8.43
CA ALA A 547 -15.46 -2.36 -9.84
C ALA A 547 -16.32 -1.55 -10.83
N ALA A 548 -17.35 -0.86 -10.34
CA ALA A 548 -18.28 -0.05 -11.15
C ALA A 548 -17.67 1.23 -11.73
N GLY A 549 -16.51 1.70 -11.24
CA GLY A 549 -15.82 2.91 -11.73
C GLY A 549 -14.54 2.63 -12.53
N SER A 550 -14.19 1.36 -12.74
CA SER A 550 -12.99 1.01 -13.51
C SER A 550 -13.31 0.95 -15.00
N PRO A 551 -12.43 1.48 -15.89
CA PRO A 551 -12.62 1.35 -17.32
C PRO A 551 -12.70 -0.14 -17.69
N ALA A 552 -13.76 -0.55 -18.36
CA ALA A 552 -13.95 -1.90 -18.85
C ALA A 552 -13.36 -2.03 -20.26
N PHE A 553 -12.26 -2.79 -20.36
CA PHE A 553 -11.56 -3.06 -21.61
C PHE A 553 -12.06 -4.37 -22.23
N TRP A 554 -13.34 -4.43 -22.53
CA TRP A 554 -13.96 -5.56 -23.21
C TRP A 554 -14.94 -5.06 -24.28
N ARG A 555 -14.99 -5.75 -25.42
CA ARG A 555 -15.91 -5.45 -26.52
C ARG A 555 -16.44 -6.75 -27.09
N GLY A 556 -17.72 -6.79 -27.40
CA GLY A 556 -18.37 -7.95 -27.98
C GLY A 556 -19.77 -8.20 -27.43
N GLN A 557 -20.31 -9.38 -27.67
CA GLN A 557 -21.62 -9.82 -27.20
C GLN A 557 -21.48 -10.94 -26.17
N ALA A 558 -22.18 -10.81 -25.06
CA ALA A 558 -22.24 -11.79 -24.01
C ALA A 558 -23.68 -11.94 -23.50
N ALA A 559 -24.05 -13.12 -23.02
CA ALA A 559 -25.30 -13.34 -22.33
C ALA A 559 -25.05 -13.85 -20.91
N VAL A 560 -25.93 -13.50 -19.98
CA VAL A 560 -25.89 -14.01 -18.60
C VAL A 560 -26.04 -15.53 -18.59
N ALA A 561 -26.84 -16.07 -19.53
CA ALA A 561 -27.04 -17.52 -19.73
C ALA A 561 -25.74 -18.27 -20.05
N ASP A 562 -24.70 -17.60 -20.63
CA ASP A 562 -23.42 -18.22 -20.93
C ASP A 562 -22.44 -18.08 -19.75
N LEU A 563 -22.52 -16.96 -19.00
CA LEU A 563 -21.59 -16.63 -17.93
C LEU A 563 -21.95 -17.30 -16.59
N LEU A 564 -23.25 -17.47 -16.27
CA LEU A 564 -23.68 -18.08 -15.02
C LEU A 564 -23.28 -19.57 -14.92
N PRO A 565 -23.54 -20.45 -15.92
CA PRO A 565 -23.07 -21.84 -15.89
C PRO A 565 -21.53 -21.94 -15.78
N LEU A 566 -20.80 -20.99 -16.41
CA LEU A 566 -19.37 -20.90 -16.31
C LEU A 566 -18.93 -20.60 -14.87
N ALA A 567 -19.54 -19.62 -14.23
CA ALA A 567 -19.27 -19.28 -12.84
C ALA A 567 -19.59 -20.45 -11.89
N VAL A 568 -20.72 -21.12 -12.08
CA VAL A 568 -21.12 -22.32 -11.31
C VAL A 568 -20.08 -23.43 -11.41
N ARG A 569 -19.51 -23.63 -12.58
CA ARG A 569 -18.54 -24.71 -12.85
C ARG A 569 -17.23 -24.55 -12.06
N PHE A 570 -16.76 -23.31 -11.85
CA PHE A 570 -15.47 -23.03 -11.20
C PHE A 570 -15.59 -22.52 -9.76
N LEU A 571 -16.71 -21.90 -9.40
CA LEU A 571 -16.93 -21.32 -8.07
C LEU A 571 -17.91 -22.12 -7.21
N GLY A 572 -18.66 -23.06 -7.83
CA GLY A 572 -19.77 -23.75 -7.21
C GLY A 572 -21.08 -22.95 -7.27
N GLU A 573 -22.22 -23.65 -7.18
CA GLU A 573 -23.56 -23.07 -7.42
C GLU A 573 -23.90 -21.96 -6.43
N ALA A 574 -23.76 -22.20 -5.13
CA ALA A 574 -24.12 -21.24 -4.09
C ALA A 574 -23.34 -19.92 -4.21
N LYS A 575 -22.04 -20.01 -4.49
CA LYS A 575 -21.16 -18.84 -4.62
C LYS A 575 -21.42 -18.07 -5.91
N ALA A 576 -21.64 -18.77 -7.03
CA ALA A 576 -21.98 -18.13 -8.29
C ALA A 576 -23.29 -17.35 -8.20
N GLN A 577 -24.34 -17.96 -7.64
CA GLN A 577 -25.62 -17.29 -7.43
C GLN A 577 -25.50 -16.07 -6.51
N ALA A 578 -24.74 -16.18 -5.40
CA ALA A 578 -24.50 -15.06 -4.49
C ALA A 578 -23.77 -13.90 -5.16
N LEU A 579 -22.79 -14.16 -6.02
CA LEU A 579 -22.05 -13.14 -6.77
C LEU A 579 -22.94 -12.41 -7.79
N PHE A 580 -23.76 -13.13 -8.53
CA PHE A 580 -24.67 -12.53 -9.49
C PHE A 580 -25.77 -11.72 -8.79
N ALA A 581 -26.30 -12.21 -7.67
CA ALA A 581 -27.24 -11.46 -6.84
C ALA A 581 -26.62 -10.20 -6.22
N ASP A 582 -25.34 -10.26 -5.82
CA ASP A 582 -24.61 -9.08 -5.32
C ASP A 582 -24.44 -8.02 -6.42
N TRP A 583 -24.08 -8.42 -7.65
CA TRP A 583 -24.02 -7.51 -8.78
C TRP A 583 -25.37 -6.85 -9.07
N ALA A 584 -26.48 -7.65 -9.11
CA ALA A 584 -27.83 -7.13 -9.32
C ALA A 584 -28.21 -6.06 -8.27
N ARG A 585 -27.90 -6.30 -6.99
CA ARG A 585 -28.10 -5.33 -5.91
C ARG A 585 -27.31 -4.04 -6.10
N ARG A 586 -26.03 -4.14 -6.45
CA ARG A 586 -25.13 -2.97 -6.67
C ARG A 586 -25.58 -2.11 -7.84
N THR A 587 -26.08 -2.75 -8.91
CA THR A 587 -26.58 -2.07 -10.11
C THR A 587 -28.06 -1.73 -10.03
N ARG A 588 -28.73 -2.01 -8.90
CA ARG A 588 -30.17 -1.76 -8.66
C ARG A 588 -31.09 -2.44 -9.68
N VAL A 589 -30.73 -3.65 -10.10
CA VAL A 589 -31.54 -4.47 -11.02
C VAL A 589 -32.40 -5.44 -10.22
N ALA A 590 -33.65 -5.69 -10.65
CA ALA A 590 -34.63 -6.42 -9.87
C ALA A 590 -34.31 -7.93 -9.65
N GLY A 591 -33.48 -8.55 -10.51
CA GLY A 591 -33.08 -9.95 -10.39
C GLY A 591 -31.95 -10.33 -11.32
N ILE A 592 -31.41 -11.54 -11.15
CA ILE A 592 -30.27 -12.04 -11.94
C ILE A 592 -30.64 -12.10 -13.44
N GLU A 593 -31.88 -12.44 -13.76
CA GLU A 593 -32.40 -12.53 -15.10
C GLU A 593 -32.49 -11.20 -15.85
N HIS A 594 -32.46 -10.09 -15.13
CA HIS A 594 -32.49 -8.74 -15.70
C HIS A 594 -31.11 -8.08 -15.81
N ILE A 595 -30.03 -8.79 -15.42
CA ILE A 595 -28.68 -8.29 -15.59
C ILE A 595 -28.37 -8.18 -17.09
N ARG A 596 -27.87 -7.03 -17.51
CA ARG A 596 -27.25 -6.88 -18.85
C ARG A 596 -25.81 -7.32 -18.78
N ALA A 597 -25.41 -8.21 -19.70
CA ALA A 597 -24.03 -8.66 -19.82
C ALA A 597 -23.19 -7.59 -20.56
N ASP A 598 -23.10 -6.40 -19.98
CA ASP A 598 -22.29 -5.30 -20.46
C ASP A 598 -20.76 -5.57 -20.23
N PRO A 599 -19.87 -4.77 -20.81
CA PRO A 599 -18.43 -4.95 -20.63
C PRO A 599 -17.99 -4.96 -19.16
N ALA A 600 -18.64 -4.17 -18.30
CA ALA A 600 -18.30 -4.11 -16.87
C ALA A 600 -18.68 -5.42 -16.15
N PHE A 601 -19.84 -6.02 -16.48
CA PHE A 601 -20.26 -7.29 -15.95
C PHE A 601 -19.37 -8.46 -16.40
N VAL A 602 -19.01 -8.52 -17.68
CA VAL A 602 -18.07 -9.53 -18.20
C VAL A 602 -16.72 -9.44 -17.48
N GLN A 603 -16.18 -8.22 -17.34
CA GLN A 603 -14.95 -8.00 -16.61
C GLN A 603 -15.07 -8.37 -15.12
N PHE A 604 -16.22 -8.09 -14.49
CA PHE A 604 -16.50 -8.51 -13.12
C PHE A 604 -16.46 -10.04 -13.00
N VAL A 605 -17.16 -10.78 -13.86
CA VAL A 605 -17.16 -12.25 -13.85
C VAL A 605 -15.76 -12.81 -14.09
N GLU A 606 -15.02 -12.27 -15.06
CA GLU A 606 -13.62 -12.64 -15.32
C GLU A 606 -12.75 -12.45 -14.08
N THR A 607 -12.90 -11.32 -13.38
CA THR A 607 -12.13 -11.00 -12.15
C THR A 607 -12.51 -11.96 -11.01
N GLN A 608 -13.78 -12.34 -10.88
CA GLN A 608 -14.21 -13.32 -9.88
C GLN A 608 -13.62 -14.72 -10.15
N LEU A 609 -13.61 -15.15 -11.41
CA LEU A 609 -12.98 -16.40 -11.84
C LEU A 609 -11.46 -16.37 -11.65
N ALA A 610 -10.80 -15.23 -11.86
CA ALA A 610 -9.36 -15.07 -11.65
C ALA A 610 -8.93 -15.46 -10.23
N GLY A 611 -9.75 -15.16 -9.22
CA GLY A 611 -9.49 -15.56 -7.85
C GLY A 611 -9.45 -17.07 -7.61
N ALA A 612 -10.10 -17.88 -8.46
CA ALA A 612 -10.14 -19.33 -8.32
C ALA A 612 -9.12 -20.06 -9.23
N ILE A 613 -8.98 -19.60 -10.48
CA ILE A 613 -8.18 -20.29 -11.52
C ILE A 613 -7.06 -19.46 -12.12
N GLY A 614 -6.77 -18.28 -11.56
CA GLY A 614 -5.77 -17.33 -12.06
C GLY A 614 -6.28 -16.49 -13.23
N SER A 615 -5.69 -15.29 -13.41
CA SER A 615 -6.17 -14.30 -14.38
C SER A 615 -6.03 -14.77 -15.84
N ALA A 616 -4.95 -15.50 -16.15
CA ALA A 616 -4.70 -16.03 -17.48
C ALA A 616 -5.71 -17.12 -17.87
N SER A 617 -6.00 -18.05 -16.97
CA SER A 617 -6.99 -19.13 -17.18
C SER A 617 -8.42 -18.58 -17.22
N ALA A 618 -8.77 -17.66 -16.32
CA ALA A 618 -10.07 -16.99 -16.31
C ALA A 618 -10.36 -16.29 -17.65
N ARG A 619 -9.37 -15.59 -18.17
CA ARG A 619 -9.45 -14.92 -19.47
C ARG A 619 -9.74 -15.89 -20.62
N VAL A 620 -9.02 -17.03 -20.68
CA VAL A 620 -9.20 -18.05 -21.72
C VAL A 620 -10.62 -18.63 -21.67
N VAL A 621 -11.11 -18.87 -20.46
CA VAL A 621 -12.43 -19.46 -20.24
C VAL A 621 -13.56 -18.51 -20.63
N VAL A 622 -13.48 -17.24 -20.18
CA VAL A 622 -14.48 -16.22 -20.53
C VAL A 622 -14.46 -15.95 -22.04
N ALA A 623 -13.29 -15.75 -22.66
CA ALA A 623 -13.17 -15.52 -24.10
C ALA A 623 -13.69 -16.67 -24.97
N ALA A 624 -13.71 -17.92 -24.44
CA ALA A 624 -14.28 -19.07 -25.13
C ALA A 624 -15.81 -19.17 -25.03
N SER A 625 -16.44 -18.43 -24.10
CA SER A 625 -17.87 -18.48 -23.80
C SER A 625 -18.64 -17.27 -24.31
N VAL A 626 -17.96 -16.22 -24.75
CA VAL A 626 -18.53 -14.97 -25.27
C VAL A 626 -17.99 -14.67 -26.65
N GLN A 627 -18.75 -13.93 -27.47
CA GLN A 627 -18.26 -13.44 -28.75
C GLN A 627 -17.47 -12.13 -28.52
N GLU A 628 -16.16 -12.26 -28.40
CA GLU A 628 -15.26 -11.12 -28.19
C GLU A 628 -14.83 -10.52 -29.52
N GLU A 629 -14.96 -9.19 -29.67
CA GLU A 629 -14.37 -8.41 -30.74
C GLU A 629 -12.96 -7.95 -30.34
N ALA A 630 -12.04 -7.94 -31.30
CA ALA A 630 -10.68 -7.45 -31.06
C ALA A 630 -10.70 -5.95 -30.77
N LEU A 631 -10.17 -5.55 -29.61
CA LEU A 631 -9.92 -4.13 -29.29
C LEU A 631 -8.74 -3.63 -30.09
N ASP A 632 -8.89 -2.46 -30.74
CA ASP A 632 -7.78 -1.72 -31.32
C ASP A 632 -7.12 -0.80 -30.28
N LEU A 633 -5.89 -0.37 -30.54
CA LEU A 633 -5.16 0.54 -29.67
C LEU A 633 -5.88 1.90 -29.54
N ALA A 634 -6.49 2.39 -30.62
CA ALA A 634 -7.31 3.59 -30.63
C ALA A 634 -8.52 3.50 -29.68
N ASP A 635 -9.20 2.34 -29.61
CA ASP A 635 -10.30 2.10 -28.67
C ASP A 635 -9.83 2.18 -27.21
N VAL A 636 -8.64 1.62 -26.92
CA VAL A 636 -8.05 1.68 -25.57
C VAL A 636 -7.74 3.12 -25.16
N VAL A 637 -7.14 3.90 -26.07
CA VAL A 637 -6.85 5.32 -25.82
C VAL A 637 -8.13 6.10 -25.56
N ARG A 638 -9.16 5.92 -26.37
CA ARG A 638 -10.47 6.57 -26.19
C ARG A 638 -11.12 6.24 -24.84
N ILE A 639 -11.14 4.96 -24.45
CA ILE A 639 -11.69 4.52 -23.14
C ILE A 639 -10.91 5.16 -21.97
N LEU A 640 -9.58 5.29 -22.13
CA LEU A 640 -8.74 5.93 -21.11
C LEU A 640 -8.99 7.43 -21.02
N ASP A 641 -9.18 8.12 -22.14
CA ASP A 641 -9.48 9.55 -22.18
C ASP A 641 -10.86 9.84 -21.56
N GLU A 642 -11.89 9.05 -21.91
CA GLU A 642 -13.23 9.15 -21.32
C GLU A 642 -13.18 8.90 -19.79
N ALA A 643 -12.46 7.86 -19.36
CA ALA A 643 -12.30 7.59 -17.92
C ALA A 643 -11.55 8.71 -17.19
N THR A 644 -10.57 9.34 -17.84
CA THR A 644 -9.81 10.47 -17.27
C THR A 644 -10.69 11.72 -17.14
N GLN A 645 -11.50 12.04 -18.16
CA GLN A 645 -12.45 13.14 -18.12
C GLN A 645 -13.53 12.94 -17.05
N LEU A 646 -14.08 11.72 -16.94
CA LEU A 646 -15.06 11.38 -15.89
C LEU A 646 -14.46 11.50 -14.48
N ARG A 647 -13.20 11.11 -14.29
CA ARG A 647 -12.50 11.27 -13.02
C ARG A 647 -12.27 12.73 -12.68
N ALA A 648 -11.84 13.55 -13.64
CA ALA A 648 -11.65 14.99 -13.45
C ALA A 648 -12.96 15.68 -13.05
N ALA A 649 -14.06 15.37 -13.75
CA ALA A 649 -15.38 15.88 -13.43
C ALA A 649 -15.87 15.46 -12.02
N ASN A 650 -15.63 14.19 -11.66
CA ASN A 650 -15.99 13.67 -10.33
C ASN A 650 -15.17 14.30 -9.21
N GLN A 651 -13.87 14.56 -9.43
CA GLN A 651 -13.03 15.29 -8.49
C GLN A 651 -13.48 16.75 -8.31
N GLN A 652 -13.89 17.40 -9.38
CA GLN A 652 -14.47 18.75 -9.30
C GLN A 652 -15.76 18.75 -8.49
N LEU A 653 -16.67 17.80 -8.73
CA LEU A 653 -17.90 17.65 -7.97
C LEU A 653 -17.63 17.40 -6.47
N GLN A 654 -16.68 16.52 -6.15
CA GLN A 654 -16.30 16.27 -4.77
C GLN A 654 -15.65 17.48 -4.09
N SER A 655 -14.87 18.27 -4.81
CA SER A 655 -14.30 19.51 -4.26
C SER A 655 -15.36 20.55 -3.98
N LEU A 656 -16.36 20.69 -4.85
CA LEU A 656 -17.50 21.58 -4.65
C LEU A 656 -18.37 21.12 -3.47
N ASP A 657 -18.61 19.83 -3.33
CA ASP A 657 -19.38 19.27 -2.21
C ASP A 657 -18.67 19.51 -0.85
N ARG A 658 -17.34 19.34 -0.81
CA ARG A 658 -16.54 19.69 0.39
C ARG A 658 -16.62 21.17 0.74
N LEU A 659 -16.49 22.07 -0.25
CA LEU A 659 -16.62 23.52 -0.01
C LEU A 659 -17.99 23.88 0.53
N LYS A 660 -19.05 23.23 0.04
CA LYS A 660 -20.41 23.37 0.55
C LYS A 660 -20.53 22.89 2.00
N ASP A 661 -19.98 21.72 2.33
CA ASP A 661 -20.01 21.15 3.67
C ASP A 661 -19.24 22.03 4.68
N ASP A 662 -18.05 22.53 4.30
CA ASP A 662 -17.25 23.44 5.11
C ASP A 662 -18.02 24.77 5.38
N PHE A 663 -18.70 25.30 4.35
CA PHE A 663 -19.56 26.48 4.48
C PHE A 663 -20.71 26.22 5.47
N MET A 664 -21.47 25.12 5.30
CA MET A 664 -22.58 24.77 6.20
C MET A 664 -22.13 24.54 7.64
N SER A 665 -20.96 23.94 7.83
CA SER A 665 -20.35 23.74 9.15
C SER A 665 -20.04 25.09 9.82
N SER A 666 -19.45 26.03 9.06
CA SER A 666 -19.13 27.38 9.56
C SER A 666 -20.35 28.17 9.93
N VAL A 667 -21.39 28.15 9.09
CA VAL A 667 -22.71 28.80 9.39
C VAL A 667 -23.30 28.24 10.69
N THR A 668 -23.32 26.91 10.82
CA THR A 668 -23.87 26.23 12.00
C THR A 668 -23.13 26.64 13.28
N HIS A 669 -21.81 26.76 13.22
CA HIS A 669 -20.98 27.16 14.36
C HIS A 669 -21.28 28.60 14.78
N GLU A 670 -21.31 29.52 13.81
CA GLU A 670 -21.56 30.97 14.08
C GLU A 670 -23.01 31.27 14.55
N LEU A 671 -24.00 30.44 14.17
CA LEU A 671 -25.37 30.51 14.69
C LEU A 671 -25.49 29.95 16.09
N ARG A 672 -24.74 28.86 16.42
CA ARG A 672 -24.83 28.18 17.71
C ARG A 672 -24.33 29.04 18.87
N THR A 673 -23.27 29.81 18.67
CA THR A 673 -22.61 30.60 19.72
C THR A 673 -23.59 31.65 20.34
N PRO A 674 -24.21 32.57 19.58
CA PRO A 674 -25.15 33.52 20.16
C PRO A 674 -26.40 32.84 20.74
N LEU A 675 -26.88 31.77 20.11
CA LEU A 675 -28.04 31.04 20.58
C LEU A 675 -27.79 30.39 21.96
N THR A 676 -26.58 29.84 22.17
CA THR A 676 -26.19 29.27 23.46
C THR A 676 -26.10 30.35 24.53
N SER A 677 -25.57 31.55 24.18
CA SER A 677 -25.46 32.67 25.12
C SER A 677 -26.88 33.18 25.52
N ILE A 678 -27.76 33.37 24.54
CA ILE A 678 -29.14 33.77 24.80
C ILE A 678 -29.84 32.77 25.73
N ARG A 679 -29.72 31.47 25.42
CA ARG A 679 -30.33 30.41 26.23
C ARG A 679 -29.80 30.36 27.66
N ALA A 680 -28.46 30.42 27.83
CA ALA A 680 -27.84 30.39 29.14
C ALA A 680 -28.25 31.56 30.04
N LEU A 681 -28.32 32.79 29.46
CA LEU A 681 -28.75 33.95 30.22
C LEU A 681 -30.24 33.90 30.57
N ALA A 682 -31.09 33.41 29.66
CA ALA A 682 -32.49 33.18 29.91
C ALA A 682 -32.76 32.13 30.98
N GLU A 683 -32.02 31.00 30.95
CA GLU A 683 -32.07 29.95 31.99
C GLU A 683 -31.63 30.50 33.36
N MET A 684 -30.51 31.26 33.41
CA MET A 684 -30.06 31.90 34.66
C MET A 684 -31.10 32.88 35.26
N MET A 685 -31.81 33.64 34.42
CA MET A 685 -32.89 34.53 34.88
C MET A 685 -34.13 33.75 35.33
N ALA A 686 -34.40 32.58 34.75
CA ALA A 686 -35.53 31.75 35.10
C ALA A 686 -35.28 31.01 36.42
N ASP A 687 -34.04 30.57 36.66
CA ASP A 687 -33.63 29.80 37.82
C ASP A 687 -33.45 30.66 39.11
N ASP A 688 -33.25 31.99 38.97
CA ASP A 688 -33.13 32.93 40.10
C ASP A 688 -34.20 34.06 40.05
N PRO A 689 -35.41 33.81 40.59
CA PRO A 689 -36.46 34.84 40.65
C PRO A 689 -36.10 36.03 41.53
N GLY A 690 -35.11 35.87 42.44
CA GLY A 690 -34.64 36.92 43.38
C GLY A 690 -33.50 37.79 42.81
N MET A 691 -33.10 37.59 41.57
CA MET A 691 -32.01 38.34 40.90
C MET A 691 -32.19 39.87 40.99
N PRO A 692 -31.12 40.64 41.34
CA PRO A 692 -31.16 42.10 41.38
C PRO A 692 -31.64 42.70 40.09
N SER A 693 -32.42 43.78 40.16
CA SER A 693 -33.00 44.43 38.97
C SER A 693 -31.96 44.92 37.96
N GLU A 694 -30.83 45.41 38.43
CA GLU A 694 -29.69 45.83 37.59
C GLU A 694 -29.08 44.67 36.81
N GLN A 695 -28.89 43.53 37.47
CA GLN A 695 -28.33 42.34 36.83
C GLN A 695 -29.29 41.73 35.80
N ARG A 696 -30.59 41.74 36.10
CA ARG A 696 -31.66 41.34 35.17
C ARG A 696 -31.70 42.25 33.91
N GLN A 697 -31.58 43.56 34.14
CA GLN A 697 -31.49 44.52 33.02
C GLN A 697 -30.26 44.29 32.17
N GLN A 698 -29.11 44.01 32.79
CA GLN A 698 -27.87 43.69 32.09
C GLN A 698 -27.98 42.40 31.24
N PHE A 699 -28.60 41.34 31.78
CA PHE A 699 -28.81 40.08 31.04
C PHE A 699 -29.78 40.28 29.87
N ASN A 700 -30.87 41.04 30.10
CA ASN A 700 -31.79 41.38 29.00
C ASN A 700 -31.10 42.19 27.89
N ALA A 701 -30.25 43.13 28.22
CA ALA A 701 -29.50 43.90 27.24
C ALA A 701 -28.57 43.03 26.41
N ILE A 702 -27.91 42.05 27.03
CA ILE A 702 -27.07 41.09 26.33
C ILE A 702 -27.90 40.18 25.43
N ILE A 703 -29.05 39.67 25.91
CA ILE A 703 -29.95 38.84 25.09
C ILE A 703 -30.44 39.60 23.85
N VAL A 704 -30.85 40.87 24.02
CA VAL A 704 -31.28 41.71 22.91
C VAL A 704 -30.12 41.89 21.90
N ALA A 705 -28.93 42.25 22.39
CA ALA A 705 -27.75 42.45 21.53
C ALA A 705 -27.37 41.17 20.75
N GLU A 706 -27.40 39.97 21.40
CA GLU A 706 -27.11 38.70 20.73
C GLU A 706 -28.22 38.29 19.75
N THR A 707 -29.50 38.63 20.03
CA THR A 707 -30.62 38.40 19.10
C THR A 707 -30.48 39.26 17.85
N GLU A 708 -30.13 40.54 17.99
CA GLU A 708 -29.84 41.43 16.86
C GLU A 708 -28.63 40.96 16.04
N ARG A 709 -27.60 40.48 16.71
CA ARG A 709 -26.43 39.88 16.05
C ARG A 709 -26.82 38.67 15.23
N LEU A 710 -27.63 37.75 15.81
CA LEU A 710 -28.14 36.56 15.14
C LEU A 710 -28.98 36.90 13.91
N SER A 711 -29.89 37.90 14.03
CA SER A 711 -30.72 38.38 12.93
C SER A 711 -29.88 38.94 11.78
N ARG A 712 -28.85 39.75 12.09
CA ARG A 712 -27.90 40.25 11.08
C ARG A 712 -27.16 39.09 10.40
N LEU A 713 -26.68 38.07 11.13
CA LEU A 713 -25.99 36.92 10.57
C LEU A 713 -26.88 36.12 9.61
N VAL A 714 -28.14 35.82 10.03
CA VAL A 714 -29.12 35.12 9.19
C VAL A 714 -29.38 35.90 7.90
N ASN A 715 -29.59 37.18 7.99
CA ASN A 715 -29.85 38.02 6.80
C ASN A 715 -28.61 38.05 5.86
N GLN A 716 -27.42 38.15 6.41
CA GLN A 716 -26.17 38.08 5.62
C GLN A 716 -25.97 36.74 4.92
N VAL A 717 -26.30 35.62 5.58
CA VAL A 717 -26.24 34.28 4.97
C VAL A 717 -27.27 34.17 3.85
N LEU A 718 -28.49 34.64 4.07
CA LEU A 718 -29.56 34.65 3.05
C LEU A 718 -29.20 35.54 1.86
N ASP A 719 -28.66 36.75 2.11
CA ASP A 719 -28.19 37.65 1.06
C ASP A 719 -27.08 36.99 0.21
N LEU A 720 -26.08 36.43 0.89
CA LEU A 720 -24.99 35.75 0.20
C LEU A 720 -25.52 34.59 -0.66
N ALA A 721 -26.42 33.76 -0.11
CA ALA A 721 -27.02 32.64 -0.83
C ALA A 721 -27.84 33.09 -2.05
N LYS A 722 -28.57 34.18 -1.95
CA LYS A 722 -29.34 34.77 -3.07
C LYS A 722 -28.42 35.31 -4.16
N ILE A 723 -27.34 36.00 -3.78
CA ILE A 723 -26.38 36.56 -4.73
C ILE A 723 -25.64 35.40 -5.46
N GLU A 724 -25.16 34.38 -4.73
CA GLU A 724 -24.43 33.25 -5.31
C GLU A 724 -25.30 32.36 -6.20
N SER A 725 -26.61 32.23 -5.88
CA SER A 725 -27.54 31.44 -6.70
C SER A 725 -28.08 32.21 -7.92
N GLY A 726 -27.71 33.49 -8.07
CA GLY A 726 -28.21 34.35 -9.14
C GLY A 726 -29.67 34.76 -8.98
N HIS A 727 -30.28 34.57 -7.79
CA HIS A 727 -31.66 34.89 -7.50
C HIS A 727 -31.81 36.24 -6.75
N ALA A 728 -30.77 37.04 -6.71
CA ALA A 728 -30.86 38.39 -6.14
C ALA A 728 -31.54 39.34 -7.14
N ASP A 729 -32.57 40.05 -6.68
CA ASP A 729 -33.22 41.09 -7.49
C ASP A 729 -32.37 42.37 -7.44
N TRP A 730 -31.86 42.78 -8.59
CA TRP A 730 -31.03 43.98 -8.73
C TRP A 730 -31.83 45.15 -9.32
N GLN A 731 -31.84 46.27 -8.60
CA GLN A 731 -32.55 47.48 -9.04
C GLN A 731 -31.54 48.53 -9.53
N HIS A 732 -31.27 48.52 -10.83
CA HIS A 732 -30.32 49.47 -11.41
C HIS A 732 -31.02 50.79 -11.77
N GLU A 733 -30.52 51.88 -11.18
CA GLU A 733 -30.94 53.25 -11.45
C GLU A 733 -29.75 54.16 -11.75
N ASP A 734 -30.00 55.33 -12.33
CA ASP A 734 -28.95 56.32 -12.56
C ASP A 734 -28.65 57.03 -11.23
N LEU A 735 -27.49 56.70 -10.65
CA LEU A 735 -27.12 57.05 -9.27
C LEU A 735 -26.03 58.09 -9.24
N ASP A 736 -26.27 59.17 -8.46
CA ASP A 736 -25.20 60.07 -8.03
C ASP A 736 -24.43 59.44 -6.84
N LEU A 737 -23.25 58.92 -7.12
CA LEU A 737 -22.46 58.22 -6.13
C LEU A 737 -21.91 59.16 -5.04
N ALA A 738 -21.64 60.43 -5.35
CA ALA A 738 -21.22 61.42 -4.36
C ALA A 738 -22.35 61.72 -3.35
N ALA A 739 -23.60 61.82 -3.83
CA ALA A 739 -24.76 61.95 -2.94
C ALA A 739 -25.00 60.71 -2.09
N LEU A 740 -24.75 59.48 -2.63
CA LEU A 740 -24.84 58.23 -1.88
C LEU A 740 -23.77 58.16 -0.77
N VAL A 741 -22.50 58.51 -1.05
CA VAL A 741 -21.42 58.57 -0.06
C VAL A 741 -21.78 59.56 1.06
N ARG A 742 -22.33 60.76 0.75
CA ARG A 742 -22.75 61.72 1.76
C ARG A 742 -23.85 61.15 2.65
N ARG A 743 -24.86 60.47 2.09
CA ARG A 743 -25.95 59.83 2.85
C ARG A 743 -25.38 58.72 3.78
N ALA A 744 -24.53 57.88 3.29
CA ALA A 744 -23.91 56.81 4.09
C ALA A 744 -23.03 57.39 5.21
N ALA A 745 -22.25 58.44 4.93
CA ALA A 745 -21.46 59.15 5.91
C ALA A 745 -22.30 59.82 6.99
N ALA A 746 -23.43 60.48 6.59
CA ALA A 746 -24.37 61.11 7.53
C ALA A 746 -25.05 60.07 8.45
N ALA A 747 -25.38 58.89 7.94
CA ALA A 747 -25.94 57.80 8.74
C ALA A 747 -24.98 57.27 9.83
N MET A 748 -23.69 57.39 9.61
CA MET A 748 -22.66 56.97 10.58
C MET A 748 -22.13 58.10 11.48
N ALA A 749 -22.45 59.36 11.17
CA ALA A 749 -21.84 60.55 11.77
C ALA A 749 -22.02 60.64 13.28
N GLU A 750 -23.19 60.33 13.82
CA GLU A 750 -23.47 60.40 15.28
C GLU A 750 -22.67 59.28 16.01
N ALA A 751 -22.70 58.05 15.49
CA ALA A 751 -21.98 56.94 16.08
C ALA A 751 -20.44 57.19 16.07
N LEU A 752 -19.92 57.79 15.01
CA LEU A 752 -18.49 58.14 14.90
C LEU A 752 -18.14 59.28 15.86
N ARG A 753 -19.03 60.29 16.03
CA ARG A 753 -18.86 61.39 16.95
C ARG A 753 -18.83 60.92 18.42
N GLU A 754 -19.71 60.03 18.81
CA GLU A 754 -19.74 59.40 20.14
C GLU A 754 -18.44 58.64 20.44
N GLN A 755 -17.84 58.04 19.40
CA GLN A 755 -16.56 57.32 19.51
C GLN A 755 -15.33 58.23 19.46
N GLY A 756 -15.47 59.54 19.26
CA GLY A 756 -14.37 60.48 19.10
C GLY A 756 -13.59 60.28 17.80
N THR A 757 -14.25 59.74 16.73
CA THR A 757 -13.65 59.48 15.44
C THR A 757 -13.97 60.56 14.43
N THR A 758 -12.99 61.10 13.73
CA THR A 758 -13.14 62.12 12.71
C THR A 758 -13.38 61.47 11.34
N LEU A 759 -14.46 61.87 10.67
CA LEU A 759 -14.74 61.43 9.31
C LEU A 759 -14.52 62.61 8.33
N THR A 760 -13.65 62.41 7.36
CA THR A 760 -13.40 63.41 6.30
C THR A 760 -13.80 62.88 4.94
N LEU A 761 -14.47 63.73 4.15
CA LEU A 761 -14.92 63.39 2.78
C LEU A 761 -14.16 64.27 1.79
N ASP A 762 -13.51 63.63 0.81
CA ASP A 762 -12.85 64.26 -0.32
C ASP A 762 -13.46 63.74 -1.63
N LEU A 763 -14.52 64.38 -2.09
CA LEU A 763 -15.34 63.95 -3.21
C LEU A 763 -15.07 64.85 -4.43
N ALA A 764 -14.62 64.24 -5.52
CA ALA A 764 -14.50 64.95 -6.79
C ALA A 764 -15.94 65.27 -7.33
N GLU A 765 -16.19 66.50 -7.63
CA GLU A 765 -17.46 66.97 -8.20
C GLU A 765 -17.19 67.83 -9.43
N PRO A 766 -18.04 67.73 -10.49
CA PRO A 766 -19.19 66.81 -10.62
C PRO A 766 -18.79 65.39 -10.95
N VAL A 767 -19.51 64.39 -10.41
CA VAL A 767 -19.39 62.96 -10.75
C VAL A 767 -20.48 62.62 -11.78
N PRO A 768 -20.19 62.06 -12.94
CA PRO A 768 -21.20 61.54 -13.85
C PRO A 768 -22.09 60.46 -13.18
N PRO A 769 -23.39 60.36 -13.52
CA PRO A 769 -24.28 59.37 -12.96
C PRO A 769 -23.81 57.97 -13.36
N LEU A 770 -23.79 57.06 -12.37
CA LEU A 770 -23.44 55.64 -12.56
C LEU A 770 -24.73 54.81 -12.54
N ARG A 771 -24.93 53.92 -13.49
CA ARG A 771 -26.04 52.98 -13.47
C ARG A 771 -25.77 51.85 -12.52
N ALA A 772 -26.40 51.87 -11.33
CA ALA A 772 -26.08 50.91 -10.27
C ALA A 772 -27.27 50.71 -9.31
N ASP A 773 -27.20 49.72 -8.45
CA ASP A 773 -28.16 49.48 -7.38
C ASP A 773 -27.76 50.29 -6.13
N ALA A 774 -28.58 51.31 -5.80
CA ALA A 774 -28.31 52.24 -4.72
C ALA A 774 -28.30 51.57 -3.34
N ASP A 775 -29.20 50.64 -3.08
CA ASP A 775 -29.29 49.96 -1.79
C ASP A 775 -28.11 49.03 -1.58
N ARG A 776 -27.70 48.29 -2.61
CA ARG A 776 -26.55 47.40 -2.56
C ARG A 776 -25.22 48.15 -2.43
N LEU A 777 -25.02 49.24 -3.14
CA LEU A 777 -23.82 50.08 -2.97
C LEU A 777 -23.81 50.78 -1.61
N THR A 778 -24.98 51.18 -1.05
CA THR A 778 -25.10 51.66 0.32
C THR A 778 -24.66 50.61 1.32
N GLN A 779 -25.05 49.33 1.12
CA GLN A 779 -24.63 48.20 1.93
C GLN A 779 -23.08 48.03 1.92
N VAL A 780 -22.44 48.15 0.74
CA VAL A 780 -20.96 48.12 0.63
C VAL A 780 -20.34 49.27 1.42
N LEU A 781 -20.83 50.51 1.25
CA LEU A 781 -20.31 51.69 1.96
C LEU A 781 -20.44 51.55 3.48
N LEU A 782 -21.62 51.19 3.98
CA LEU A 782 -21.85 51.00 5.41
C LEU A 782 -21.00 49.88 6.00
N ASN A 783 -20.76 48.81 5.24
CA ASN A 783 -19.86 47.74 5.67
C ASN A 783 -18.40 48.22 5.76
N LEU A 784 -17.91 48.97 4.77
CA LEU A 784 -16.54 49.49 4.79
C LEU A 784 -16.36 50.55 5.89
N LEU A 785 -17.28 51.50 6.04
CA LEU A 785 -17.27 52.53 7.11
C LEU A 785 -17.40 51.91 8.50
N GLY A 786 -18.27 50.91 8.66
CA GLY A 786 -18.43 50.17 9.91
C GLY A 786 -17.16 49.37 10.30
N ASN A 787 -16.47 48.78 9.32
CA ASN A 787 -15.20 48.15 9.56
C ASN A 787 -14.14 49.18 9.97
N ALA A 788 -14.03 50.30 9.27
CA ALA A 788 -13.10 51.37 9.64
C ALA A 788 -13.37 51.88 11.07
N ALA A 789 -14.63 52.19 11.42
CA ALA A 789 -15.05 52.65 12.76
C ALA A 789 -14.70 51.68 13.89
N LYS A 790 -14.68 50.40 13.58
CA LYS A 790 -14.36 49.31 14.54
C LYS A 790 -12.87 49.22 14.87
N PHE A 791 -11.97 49.49 13.91
CA PHE A 791 -10.54 49.28 14.04
C PHE A 791 -9.74 50.58 14.30
N VAL A 792 -10.31 51.77 14.20
CA VAL A 792 -9.61 53.00 14.53
C VAL A 792 -9.35 53.12 16.03
N PRO A 793 -8.23 53.80 16.46
CA PRO A 793 -7.93 54.04 17.87
C PRO A 793 -8.99 54.91 18.54
N ARG A 794 -9.20 54.69 19.84
CA ARG A 794 -10.13 55.48 20.67
C ARG A 794 -9.37 56.07 21.87
N PRO A 795 -9.26 57.42 22.01
CA PRO A 795 -9.62 58.51 21.09
C PRO A 795 -8.62 58.70 19.94
N GLY A 796 -8.95 59.46 18.96
CA GLY A 796 -8.04 59.87 17.88
C GLY A 796 -8.22 59.09 16.58
N GLY A 797 -9.38 58.37 16.43
CA GLY A 797 -9.76 57.73 15.19
C GLY A 797 -9.93 58.68 14.03
N ALA A 798 -9.45 58.35 12.86
CA ALA A 798 -9.66 59.10 11.62
C ALA A 798 -10.06 58.16 10.47
N ILE A 799 -11.09 58.51 9.78
CA ILE A 799 -11.56 57.81 8.56
C ILE A 799 -11.58 58.83 7.43
N HIS A 800 -10.98 58.49 6.32
CA HIS A 800 -10.95 59.34 5.12
C HIS A 800 -11.61 58.58 3.96
N VAL A 801 -12.64 59.26 3.36
CA VAL A 801 -13.31 58.70 2.19
C VAL A 801 -13.01 59.56 0.99
N THR A 802 -12.41 58.96 -0.03
CA THR A 802 -12.01 59.64 -1.27
C THR A 802 -12.85 59.11 -2.43
N LEU A 803 -13.42 59.95 -3.24
CA LEU A 803 -14.10 59.61 -4.48
C LEU A 803 -13.42 60.31 -5.64
N ARG A 804 -12.95 59.54 -6.61
CA ARG A 804 -12.35 60.03 -7.85
C ARG A 804 -12.98 59.35 -9.04
N HIS A 805 -12.88 59.97 -10.19
CA HIS A 805 -13.31 59.34 -11.44
C HIS A 805 -12.33 59.64 -12.57
N ASP A 806 -12.26 58.79 -13.51
CA ASP A 806 -11.48 58.92 -14.72
C ASP A 806 -12.26 58.39 -15.95
N THR A 807 -11.57 58.19 -17.08
CA THR A 807 -12.18 57.70 -18.33
C THR A 807 -12.61 56.22 -18.21
N SER A 808 -12.09 55.47 -17.28
CA SER A 808 -12.35 54.03 -17.10
C SER A 808 -13.51 53.77 -16.13
N GLY A 809 -13.73 54.65 -15.14
CA GLY A 809 -14.75 54.44 -14.13
C GLY A 809 -14.62 55.34 -12.90
N ILE A 810 -15.24 54.91 -11.82
CA ILE A 810 -15.23 55.60 -10.53
C ILE A 810 -14.38 54.78 -9.54
N THR A 811 -13.51 55.45 -8.79
CA THR A 811 -12.72 54.88 -7.71
C THR A 811 -13.15 55.48 -6.37
N LEU A 812 -13.66 54.64 -5.48
CA LEU A 812 -14.00 54.99 -4.10
C LEU A 812 -12.96 54.34 -3.17
N GLN A 813 -12.37 55.14 -2.27
CA GLN A 813 -11.43 54.67 -1.26
C GLN A 813 -11.96 54.97 0.13
N VAL A 814 -11.88 54.03 1.05
CA VAL A 814 -12.16 54.18 2.48
C VAL A 814 -10.89 53.82 3.22
N GLN A 815 -10.22 54.80 3.80
CA GLN A 815 -9.01 54.68 4.53
C GLN A 815 -9.22 54.94 6.02
N ASP A 816 -8.64 54.11 6.89
CA ASP A 816 -8.62 54.29 8.34
C ASP A 816 -7.21 54.47 8.85
N ASN A 817 -7.07 54.98 10.10
CA ASN A 817 -5.78 55.07 10.81
C ASN A 817 -5.60 53.98 11.86
N GLY A 818 -6.24 52.85 11.67
CA GLY A 818 -6.14 51.67 12.55
C GLY A 818 -4.83 50.90 12.39
N PRO A 819 -4.75 49.68 12.95
CA PRO A 819 -3.54 48.86 12.89
C PRO A 819 -3.25 48.23 11.49
N GLY A 820 -4.19 48.44 10.55
CA GLY A 820 -4.10 47.82 9.23
C GLY A 820 -4.31 46.28 9.22
N VAL A 821 -4.06 45.63 8.08
CA VAL A 821 -4.23 44.18 7.89
C VAL A 821 -2.85 43.51 7.74
N PRO A 822 -2.50 42.53 8.60
CA PRO A 822 -1.25 41.79 8.49
C PRO A 822 -1.06 41.17 7.12
N ALA A 823 0.17 41.20 6.57
CA ALA A 823 0.47 40.72 5.21
C ALA A 823 0.03 39.27 4.97
N ALA A 824 0.19 38.38 5.95
CA ALA A 824 -0.23 36.98 5.87
C ALA A 824 -1.75 36.76 5.75
N GLN A 825 -2.56 37.78 6.11
CA GLN A 825 -4.03 37.69 6.12
C GLN A 825 -4.69 38.43 4.97
N ARG A 826 -3.97 39.33 4.27
CA ARG A 826 -4.49 40.17 3.20
C ARG A 826 -5.21 39.41 2.08
N ALA A 827 -4.70 38.26 1.69
CA ALA A 827 -5.29 37.41 0.66
C ALA A 827 -6.63 36.77 1.11
N ARG A 828 -6.86 36.65 2.43
CA ARG A 828 -7.96 35.89 3.01
C ARG A 828 -9.07 36.72 3.62
N ILE A 829 -8.92 38.06 3.69
CA ILE A 829 -9.96 38.96 4.31
C ILE A 829 -11.29 38.96 3.55
N PHE A 830 -11.29 38.49 2.29
CA PHE A 830 -12.51 38.35 1.48
C PHE A 830 -13.04 36.91 1.50
N ASP A 831 -12.42 35.97 2.25
CA ASP A 831 -12.92 34.61 2.44
C ASP A 831 -14.11 34.62 3.42
N LYS A 832 -15.08 33.74 3.18
CA LYS A 832 -16.29 33.64 4.01
C LYS A 832 -15.92 33.24 5.44
N PHE A 833 -16.49 33.92 6.44
CA PHE A 833 -16.27 33.73 7.87
C PHE A 833 -14.84 33.98 8.35
N HIS A 834 -13.96 34.50 7.51
CA HIS A 834 -12.63 34.86 7.92
C HIS A 834 -12.62 36.16 8.72
N GLN A 835 -11.97 36.15 9.88
CA GLN A 835 -11.75 37.32 10.74
C GLN A 835 -10.27 37.48 11.00
N ALA A 836 -9.72 38.67 10.72
CA ALA A 836 -8.33 38.96 10.99
C ALA A 836 -8.11 39.13 12.51
N GLU A 837 -7.18 38.41 13.09
CA GLU A 837 -6.78 38.56 14.49
C GLU A 837 -5.88 39.81 14.62
N ALA A 838 -6.30 40.79 15.33
CA ALA A 838 -5.50 41.96 15.69
C ALA A 838 -5.24 41.93 17.21
N GLY A 839 -3.97 41.80 17.61
CA GLY A 839 -3.54 41.91 19.02
C GLY A 839 -4.11 40.81 19.96
N GLY A 840 -4.35 39.58 19.47
CA GLY A 840 -4.76 38.43 20.31
C GLY A 840 -6.23 38.45 20.75
N ARG A 841 -7.03 39.39 20.28
CA ARG A 841 -8.53 39.42 20.46
C ARG A 841 -9.22 39.27 19.12
N ARG A 842 -10.20 38.36 19.03
CA ARG A 842 -11.12 38.31 17.89
C ARG A 842 -12.09 39.46 17.97
N PRO A 843 -12.06 40.37 16.99
CA PRO A 843 -13.00 41.46 16.98
C PRO A 843 -14.42 40.96 16.68
N ALA A 844 -15.46 41.56 17.34
CA ALA A 844 -16.86 41.22 17.10
C ALA A 844 -17.28 41.48 15.64
N GLY A 845 -17.69 40.42 14.92
CA GLY A 845 -18.16 40.50 13.52
C GLY A 845 -18.58 39.13 13.04
N THR A 846 -19.21 39.07 11.86
CA THR A 846 -19.69 37.82 11.24
C THR A 846 -18.66 37.20 10.24
N GLY A 847 -17.71 38.03 9.76
CA GLY A 847 -16.78 37.61 8.68
C GLY A 847 -17.46 37.49 7.31
N LEU A 848 -18.73 37.95 7.16
CA LEU A 848 -19.48 37.89 5.89
C LEU A 848 -19.53 39.24 5.17
N GLY A 849 -19.29 40.37 5.86
CA GLY A 849 -19.42 41.70 5.28
C GLY A 849 -18.54 41.93 4.05
N LEU A 850 -17.23 41.69 4.14
CA LEU A 850 -16.30 41.86 3.00
C LEU A 850 -16.59 40.89 1.84
N PRO A 851 -16.84 39.60 2.05
CA PRO A 851 -17.34 38.70 1.00
C PRO A 851 -18.57 39.20 0.26
N ILE A 852 -19.59 39.68 0.99
CA ILE A 852 -20.82 40.24 0.40
C ILE A 852 -20.50 41.53 -0.39
N SER A 853 -19.67 42.42 0.18
CA SER A 853 -19.24 43.65 -0.52
C SER A 853 -18.53 43.32 -1.83
N ARG A 854 -17.68 42.31 -1.84
CA ARG A 854 -16.98 41.85 -3.03
C ARG A 854 -17.95 41.36 -4.09
N GLN A 855 -18.91 40.52 -3.72
CA GLN A 855 -19.94 39.99 -4.64
C GLN A 855 -20.82 41.11 -5.24
N ILE A 856 -21.19 42.09 -4.42
CA ILE A 856 -21.96 43.25 -4.90
C ILE A 856 -21.15 44.05 -5.92
N VAL A 857 -19.87 44.35 -5.60
CA VAL A 857 -18.97 45.11 -6.50
C VAL A 857 -18.69 44.35 -7.79
N GLU A 858 -18.42 43.05 -7.71
CA GLU A 858 -18.18 42.17 -8.87
C GLU A 858 -19.44 42.10 -9.77
N HIS A 859 -20.65 42.09 -9.19
CA HIS A 859 -21.89 42.10 -9.95
C HIS A 859 -22.07 43.42 -10.76
N HIS A 860 -21.57 44.51 -10.20
CA HIS A 860 -21.52 45.80 -10.91
C HIS A 860 -20.33 45.92 -11.88
N GLY A 861 -19.66 44.81 -12.19
CA GLY A 861 -18.51 44.80 -13.10
C GLY A 861 -17.24 45.42 -12.55
N GLY A 862 -17.23 45.77 -11.26
CA GLY A 862 -16.11 46.37 -10.55
C GLY A 862 -15.27 45.36 -9.79
N HIS A 863 -14.32 45.89 -9.03
CA HIS A 863 -13.53 45.10 -8.10
C HIS A 863 -13.21 45.87 -6.82
N ILE A 864 -13.06 45.15 -5.71
CA ILE A 864 -12.65 45.66 -4.40
C ILE A 864 -11.33 45.05 -3.99
N VAL A 865 -10.40 45.91 -3.58
CA VAL A 865 -9.04 45.52 -3.16
C VAL A 865 -8.62 46.24 -1.89
N LEU A 866 -7.73 45.63 -1.13
CA LEU A 866 -7.01 46.27 -0.04
C LEU A 866 -5.67 46.82 -0.58
N ARG A 867 -5.44 48.11 -0.51
CA ARG A 867 -4.17 48.72 -0.93
C ARG A 867 -3.05 48.44 0.07
N PRO A 868 -1.86 47.95 -0.37
CA PRO A 868 -0.82 47.50 0.54
C PRO A 868 -0.01 48.58 1.22
N ASP A 869 0.06 49.82 0.70
CA ASP A 869 1.02 50.87 1.07
C ASP A 869 0.35 52.21 1.46
N THR A 870 -0.30 52.25 2.60
CA THR A 870 -0.93 53.50 3.10
C THR A 870 -0.26 54.08 4.37
N GLY A 871 0.91 53.59 4.74
CA GLY A 871 1.71 54.09 5.87
C GLY A 871 1.12 53.79 7.27
N GLN A 872 -0.11 54.09 7.55
CA GLN A 872 -0.86 53.66 8.75
C GLN A 872 -2.30 53.32 8.37
N GLY A 873 -2.86 52.23 8.97
CA GLY A 873 -4.23 51.78 8.78
C GLY A 873 -4.51 50.88 7.60
N ALA A 874 -5.78 50.67 7.28
CA ALA A 874 -6.21 49.91 6.10
C ALA A 874 -6.90 50.86 5.10
N CYS A 875 -6.68 50.66 3.80
CA CYS A 875 -7.35 51.35 2.71
C CYS A 875 -8.03 50.36 1.77
N PHE A 876 -9.37 50.36 1.81
CA PHE A 876 -10.16 49.58 0.86
C PHE A 876 -10.48 50.42 -0.34
N GLU A 877 -10.18 49.91 -1.54
CA GLU A 877 -10.46 50.58 -2.81
C GLU A 877 -11.52 49.81 -3.58
N VAL A 878 -12.58 50.46 -3.99
CA VAL A 878 -13.65 49.93 -4.86
C VAL A 878 -13.57 50.65 -6.19
N GLN A 879 -13.43 49.93 -7.27
CA GLN A 879 -13.46 50.45 -8.63
C GLN A 879 -14.72 49.96 -9.34
N LEU A 880 -15.46 50.87 -9.94
CA LEU A 880 -16.70 50.62 -10.66
C LEU A 880 -16.58 51.19 -12.08
N PRO A 881 -16.78 50.38 -13.15
CA PRO A 881 -16.75 50.86 -14.53
C PRO A 881 -17.98 51.65 -14.90
N TRP A 882 -17.87 52.58 -15.87
CA TRP A 882 -19.01 53.38 -16.38
C TRP A 882 -20.08 52.55 -17.09
N VAL A 883 -19.66 51.42 -17.69
CA VAL A 883 -20.58 50.54 -18.43
C VAL A 883 -20.63 49.20 -17.75
N LEU A 884 -21.80 48.77 -17.36
CA LEU A 884 -22.04 47.42 -16.86
C LEU A 884 -21.65 46.42 -17.97
N PRO A 885 -20.82 45.41 -17.68
CA PRO A 885 -20.56 44.34 -18.64
C PRO A 885 -21.90 43.66 -19.00
N ALA A 886 -22.08 43.33 -20.29
CA ALA A 886 -23.27 42.61 -20.73
C ALA A 886 -23.36 41.28 -19.96
N PRO A 887 -24.54 40.84 -19.52
CA PRO A 887 -24.68 39.60 -18.76
C PRO A 887 -24.13 38.43 -19.59
N ASN A 888 -23.22 37.70 -18.99
CA ASN A 888 -22.55 36.51 -19.61
C ASN A 888 -23.64 35.47 -19.91
N LYS A 889 -24.01 35.26 -21.18
CA LYS A 889 -25.06 34.34 -21.63
C LYS A 889 -24.68 32.86 -21.50
N ASP A 890 -23.47 32.55 -21.01
CA ASP A 890 -22.95 31.18 -21.00
C ASP A 890 -23.33 30.33 -19.77
N SER A 891 -24.18 30.81 -18.87
CA SER A 891 -24.63 30.04 -17.68
C SER A 891 -26.01 29.37 -17.81
N THR A 892 -26.69 29.47 -18.94
CA THR A 892 -27.90 28.70 -19.24
C THR A 892 -27.58 27.60 -20.23
N GLY A 893 -26.94 26.54 -19.70
CA GLY A 893 -26.81 25.29 -20.40
C GLY A 893 -28.18 24.74 -20.80
N ASP A 894 -28.31 24.55 -22.05
CA ASP A 894 -29.41 23.94 -22.80
C ASP A 894 -29.95 22.69 -22.08
N LYS A 895 -31.16 22.82 -21.49
CA LYS A 895 -31.98 21.67 -21.09
C LYS A 895 -32.90 21.37 -22.27
N ARG A 896 -32.45 20.44 -23.14
CA ARG A 896 -33.36 19.59 -23.94
C ARG A 896 -32.90 18.16 -23.87
#